data_890ffd0773cb8c882f7eef71702ed66d
#
_entry.id   890ffd0773cb8c882f7eef71702ed66d
#
_cell.length_a   1.000
_cell.length_b   1.000
_cell.length_c   1.000
_cell.angle_alpha   90.00
_cell.angle_beta   90.00
_cell.angle_gamma   90.00
#
_symmetry.space_group_name_H-M   'P 1'
#
loop_
_entity.id
_entity.type
_entity.pdbx_description
1 polymer ?
#
loop_
_entity_poly.entity_id
_entity_poly.type
_entity_poly.pdbx_seq_one_letter_code
_entity_poly.pdbx_strand_id
1 'polypeptide(L)'
;MNHIHKSIWNESTGAFVAAPENARGSGTSSPGTARPQTVARFAVNALSACLMLSFGASVYALPVNGVVAAGAANIASSGSTTTITQSTANVVVNWQSFGIAAGQTVQFIQPGSASIALNRVLGADPSSIMGNLSANGKVFLLNPNGVLFGNGASVSVGGLVATTMSLSDANFMAGNYSFTDAGTGTVVNRGTINAADGGYVALLGKSVSNQGVISARLGSVALAAGNAVTMDVTGDGLLNISVAQGAVNALVENGGMIQADGGRVLLTAQAAGNLLQTVVNNTGVIQAQTLVNHNGTILLLGDMQSGTMSVGGTLDASAPNGGNGGFIETSAAHVNIRDDVRVTTAAPQGQMGSWLIDPQDFIIGAGGNISGVTLSGQLVNNSITIKTAAGSGNGDIFVNDAITWTAAGAPTTLTLNADRDTNINAAVTATNGNFATCCGRDVNVNAALTTTNGSILLSAGRNVNLNAAVSTTDGNLMMCAANDVNIGAKITLTNGTLDPTRSLGLARGLTLSADTDGTGPGVAGGTVVFAALAPLAAVTNAPVVVTYNPVSYTTPTDYSTKFTLTAGATLSQRMLVFPEATKYYDGTTNTFLYSLRGDPAGVSLIAGPGATATFDDAIPGANKSVTFTGYTLGGPNAAQYALATTCCGPIVQKTTGSIRPKADSTFASAFGVFAFNQAGMVATYPAGIMPTYMSDAGDVFFSLKEEEAPAVTPLPPRLPYVAPRYLPKPARN
;
A
#
# COMPACT_ATOMS: atom_id res chain seq x y z
N MET A 1 -53.75 36.84 1.24
CA MET A 1 -52.34 37.37 1.19
C MET A 1 -51.43 36.25 1.50
N ASN A 2 -50.63 35.83 0.56
CA ASN A 2 -49.69 34.71 0.70
C ASN A 2 -48.45 35.25 1.43
N HIS A 3 -48.21 34.76 2.66
CA HIS A 3 -47.00 35.13 3.39
C HIS A 3 -45.88 34.15 2.99
N ILE A 4 -44.93 34.60 2.16
CA ILE A 4 -43.76 33.88 1.81
C ILE A 4 -42.71 34.11 2.92
N HIS A 5 -42.18 33.05 3.50
CA HIS A 5 -41.10 33.09 4.48
C HIS A 5 -39.84 32.51 3.86
N LYS A 6 -38.68 33.12 4.18
CA LYS A 6 -37.35 32.56 3.87
C LYS A 6 -36.66 32.11 5.14
N SER A 7 -35.86 31.03 5.05
CA SER A 7 -35.02 30.57 6.14
C SER A 7 -33.74 31.42 6.21
N ILE A 8 -33.48 31.98 7.38
CA ILE A 8 -32.24 32.74 7.66
C ILE A 8 -31.51 32.01 8.80
N TRP A 9 -30.21 31.83 8.65
CA TRP A 9 -29.37 31.30 9.70
C TRP A 9 -29.16 32.30 10.82
N ASN A 10 -29.43 31.94 12.05
CA ASN A 10 -29.19 32.77 13.23
C ASN A 10 -27.93 32.25 13.95
N GLU A 11 -26.85 33.02 13.90
CA GLU A 11 -25.57 32.65 14.47
C GLU A 11 -25.58 32.56 15.99
N SER A 12 -26.47 33.29 16.68
CA SER A 12 -26.55 33.26 18.13
C SER A 12 -27.27 32.02 18.67
N THR A 13 -28.12 31.38 17.88
CA THR A 13 -28.88 30.19 18.25
C THR A 13 -28.42 28.95 17.50
N GLY A 14 -27.58 29.10 16.48
CA GLY A 14 -27.09 27.99 15.65
C GLY A 14 -28.19 27.23 14.90
N ALA A 15 -29.28 27.90 14.53
CA ALA A 15 -30.45 27.30 13.89
C ALA A 15 -30.99 28.17 12.75
N PHE A 16 -31.67 27.54 11.77
CA PHE A 16 -32.44 28.27 10.77
C PHE A 16 -33.78 28.74 11.36
N VAL A 17 -34.06 30.03 11.22
CA VAL A 17 -35.33 30.62 11.62
C VAL A 17 -36.10 31.12 10.41
N ALA A 18 -37.42 30.94 10.40
CA ALA A 18 -38.26 31.47 9.37
C ALA A 18 -38.40 33.00 9.57
N ALA A 19 -38.04 33.76 8.56
CA ALA A 19 -38.13 35.24 8.57
C ALA A 19 -38.96 35.76 7.39
N PRO A 20 -39.63 36.91 7.51
CA PRO A 20 -40.34 37.54 6.40
C PRO A 20 -39.37 37.83 5.25
N GLU A 21 -39.85 37.81 4.03
CA GLU A 21 -39.05 37.93 2.80
C GLU A 21 -38.20 39.23 2.76
N ASN A 22 -38.60 40.25 3.47
CA ASN A 22 -37.91 41.56 3.54
C ASN A 22 -36.87 41.67 4.67
N ALA A 23 -36.68 40.62 5.49
CA ALA A 23 -35.66 40.63 6.53
C ALA A 23 -34.26 40.55 5.91
N ARG A 24 -33.37 41.45 6.29
CA ARG A 24 -31.96 41.49 5.90
C ARG A 24 -31.09 41.11 7.10
N GLY A 25 -30.18 40.18 6.90
CA GLY A 25 -29.13 39.86 7.90
C GLY A 25 -28.11 41.02 7.93
N SER A 26 -27.76 41.53 9.12
CA SER A 26 -26.65 42.45 9.29
C SER A 26 -25.32 41.72 9.29
N GLY A 27 -24.75 41.48 8.10
CA GLY A 27 -23.41 40.95 7.94
C GLY A 27 -22.60 41.87 7.02
N THR A 28 -21.48 42.41 7.49
CA THR A 28 -20.54 43.20 6.70
C THR A 28 -19.90 42.32 5.63
N SER A 29 -20.15 42.62 4.36
CA SER A 29 -19.51 41.99 3.23
C SER A 29 -18.08 42.51 3.06
N SER A 30 -17.09 41.69 3.28
CA SER A 30 -15.73 41.85 2.75
C SER A 30 -15.51 40.85 1.61
N PRO A 31 -14.82 41.24 0.52
CA PRO A 31 -14.69 40.38 -0.66
C PRO A 31 -13.69 39.26 -0.46
N GLY A 32 -14.11 38.10 -0.82
CA GLY A 32 -13.57 36.82 -1.10
C GLY A 32 -12.11 36.49 -0.89
N THR A 33 -11.88 35.62 0.04
CA THR A 33 -10.97 34.49 -0.12
C THR A 33 -11.72 33.21 0.26
N ALA A 34 -11.72 32.23 -0.63
CA ALA A 34 -12.34 30.93 -0.39
C ALA A 34 -11.70 30.30 0.84
N ARG A 35 -12.46 30.16 1.92
CA ARG A 35 -12.05 29.39 3.08
C ARG A 35 -12.19 27.90 2.74
N PRO A 36 -11.17 27.06 3.05
CA PRO A 36 -11.32 25.61 2.96
C PRO A 36 -12.40 25.14 3.94
N GLN A 37 -13.18 24.20 3.50
CA GLN A 37 -14.31 23.65 4.25
C GLN A 37 -13.85 23.00 5.58
N THR A 38 -14.17 23.64 6.67
CA THR A 38 -13.99 23.12 8.05
C THR A 38 -15.11 22.13 8.46
N VAL A 39 -15.67 21.38 7.52
CA VAL A 39 -16.81 20.48 7.78
C VAL A 39 -16.39 19.24 8.60
N ALA A 40 -15.13 18.80 8.51
CA ALA A 40 -14.66 17.61 9.21
C ALA A 40 -14.49 17.80 10.74
N ARG A 41 -14.21 19.02 11.21
CA ARG A 41 -13.99 19.27 12.64
C ARG A 41 -15.26 19.18 13.50
N PHE A 42 -16.42 19.54 12.96
CA PHE A 42 -17.68 19.50 13.70
C PHE A 42 -18.25 18.09 13.84
N ALA A 43 -18.08 17.23 12.85
CA ALA A 43 -18.55 15.86 12.90
C ALA A 43 -17.81 15.01 13.95
N VAL A 44 -16.49 15.18 14.06
CA VAL A 44 -15.67 14.43 15.04
C VAL A 44 -15.98 14.89 16.47
N ASN A 45 -16.11 16.19 16.70
CA ASN A 45 -16.44 16.71 18.03
C ASN A 45 -17.89 16.40 18.43
N ALA A 46 -18.83 16.37 17.49
CA ALA A 46 -20.21 16.01 17.76
C ALA A 46 -20.36 14.50 18.06
N LEU A 47 -19.61 13.63 17.36
CA LEU A 47 -19.60 12.20 17.65
C LEU A 47 -18.94 11.92 19.01
N SER A 48 -17.83 12.58 19.33
CA SER A 48 -17.20 12.50 20.65
C SER A 48 -18.11 13.03 21.77
N ALA A 49 -18.89 14.08 21.51
CA ALA A 49 -19.88 14.59 22.46
C ALA A 49 -21.09 13.65 22.62
N CYS A 50 -21.55 12.99 21.56
CA CYS A 50 -22.61 11.96 21.64
C CYS A 50 -22.14 10.71 22.38
N LEU A 51 -20.84 10.33 22.26
CA LEU A 51 -20.24 9.27 23.08
C LEU A 51 -20.30 9.59 24.59
N MET A 52 -20.25 10.88 24.96
CA MET A 52 -20.30 11.31 26.36
C MET A 52 -21.67 11.21 27.00
N LEU A 53 -22.73 11.27 26.21
CA LEU A 53 -24.13 11.33 26.72
C LEU A 53 -24.78 9.95 26.90
N SER A 54 -24.17 8.87 26.40
CA SER A 54 -24.74 7.52 26.50
C SER A 54 -24.50 6.82 27.84
N PHE A 55 -23.58 7.31 28.67
CA PHE A 55 -23.33 6.77 30.00
C PHE A 55 -24.05 7.62 31.05
N GLY A 56 -25.37 7.43 31.20
CA GLY A 56 -26.13 7.96 32.33
C GLY A 56 -25.55 7.49 33.67
N ALA A 57 -25.84 8.20 34.75
CA ALA A 57 -25.39 7.85 36.10
C ALA A 57 -25.99 6.50 36.52
N SER A 58 -25.38 5.40 36.12
CA SER A 58 -25.66 4.05 36.59
C SER A 58 -25.10 3.89 38.00
N VAL A 59 -25.88 3.31 38.91
CA VAL A 59 -25.39 2.90 40.23
C VAL A 59 -24.38 1.78 39.99
N TYR A 60 -23.10 2.10 40.14
CA TYR A 60 -22.02 1.15 39.90
C TYR A 60 -21.98 0.11 41.02
N ALA A 61 -22.15 -1.15 40.65
CA ALA A 61 -22.09 -2.30 41.57
C ALA A 61 -21.16 -3.37 40.99
N LEU A 62 -20.65 -4.26 41.83
CA LEU A 62 -19.97 -5.49 41.41
C LEU A 62 -20.85 -6.30 40.43
N PRO A 63 -20.25 -7.17 39.57
CA PRO A 63 -21.00 -8.01 38.66
C PRO A 63 -22.13 -8.80 39.35
N VAL A 64 -23.31 -8.86 38.73
CA VAL A 64 -24.51 -9.41 39.30
C VAL A 64 -24.97 -10.64 38.52
N ASN A 65 -25.45 -11.67 39.28
CA ASN A 65 -26.06 -12.89 38.77
C ASN A 65 -25.19 -13.61 37.73
N GLY A 66 -23.93 -13.87 38.06
CA GLY A 66 -23.01 -14.64 37.21
C GLY A 66 -23.41 -16.13 37.19
N VAL A 67 -23.66 -16.66 35.98
CA VAL A 67 -23.99 -18.07 35.74
C VAL A 67 -22.95 -18.65 34.78
N VAL A 68 -22.27 -19.71 35.21
CA VAL A 68 -21.33 -20.44 34.34
C VAL A 68 -22.14 -21.20 33.27
N ALA A 69 -21.94 -20.83 32.01
CA ALA A 69 -22.62 -21.41 30.86
C ALA A 69 -21.81 -22.56 30.21
N ALA A 70 -20.45 -22.46 30.23
CA ALA A 70 -19.58 -23.51 29.74
C ALA A 70 -18.25 -23.49 30.52
N GLY A 71 -17.58 -24.64 30.63
CA GLY A 71 -16.40 -24.79 31.49
C GLY A 71 -16.77 -24.89 32.98
N ALA A 72 -15.83 -24.55 33.86
CA ALA A 72 -16.06 -24.60 35.31
C ALA A 72 -15.33 -23.44 36.03
N ALA A 73 -16.10 -22.73 36.87
CA ALA A 73 -15.57 -21.70 37.76
C ALA A 73 -16.49 -21.58 39.00
N ASN A 74 -15.90 -21.07 40.09
CA ASN A 74 -16.64 -20.66 41.30
C ASN A 74 -16.60 -19.14 41.38
N ILE A 75 -17.75 -18.53 41.66
CA ILE A 75 -17.95 -17.08 41.81
C ILE A 75 -18.28 -16.78 43.26
N ALA A 76 -17.44 -15.99 43.92
CA ALA A 76 -17.63 -15.62 45.32
C ALA A 76 -17.44 -14.10 45.49
N SER A 77 -18.33 -13.44 46.21
CA SER A 77 -18.24 -12.04 46.55
C SER A 77 -18.03 -11.85 48.04
N SER A 78 -17.05 -11.05 48.43
CA SER A 78 -16.74 -10.70 49.83
C SER A 78 -16.36 -9.24 49.93
N GLY A 79 -17.17 -8.45 50.65
CA GLY A 79 -16.95 -7.01 50.75
C GLY A 79 -16.98 -6.31 49.38
N SER A 80 -15.93 -5.61 49.06
CA SER A 80 -15.77 -4.90 47.77
C SER A 80 -15.12 -5.73 46.67
N THR A 81 -14.96 -7.04 46.83
CA THR A 81 -14.29 -7.92 45.91
C THR A 81 -15.18 -9.06 45.43
N THR A 82 -15.23 -9.26 44.11
CA THR A 82 -15.74 -10.48 43.49
C THR A 82 -14.59 -11.28 42.93
N THR A 83 -14.45 -12.53 43.38
CA THR A 83 -13.41 -13.47 42.91
C THR A 83 -14.04 -14.56 42.04
N ILE A 84 -13.54 -14.75 40.85
CA ILE A 84 -13.90 -15.80 39.92
C ILE A 84 -12.72 -16.79 39.87
N THR A 85 -12.88 -17.95 40.54
CA THR A 85 -11.87 -19.01 40.51
C THR A 85 -12.22 -20.01 39.42
N GLN A 86 -11.49 -19.95 38.31
CA GLN A 86 -11.65 -20.81 37.15
C GLN A 86 -10.86 -22.10 37.33
N SER A 87 -11.45 -23.25 36.98
CA SER A 87 -10.80 -24.56 37.08
C SER A 87 -10.56 -25.23 35.72
N THR A 88 -11.21 -24.76 34.66
CA THR A 88 -10.95 -25.21 33.27
C THR A 88 -10.15 -24.19 32.47
N ALA A 89 -9.48 -24.58 31.40
CA ALA A 89 -8.71 -23.69 30.53
C ALA A 89 -9.57 -22.54 29.96
N ASN A 90 -10.78 -22.85 29.54
CA ASN A 90 -11.77 -21.88 29.04
C ASN A 90 -13.03 -21.94 29.89
N VAL A 91 -13.64 -20.77 30.16
CA VAL A 91 -14.92 -20.67 30.86
C VAL A 91 -15.79 -19.59 30.22
N VAL A 92 -17.07 -19.81 30.13
CA VAL A 92 -18.09 -18.82 29.75
C VAL A 92 -18.97 -18.52 30.95
N VAL A 93 -19.05 -17.24 31.33
CA VAL A 93 -19.91 -16.76 32.38
C VAL A 93 -20.88 -15.74 31.79
N ASN A 94 -22.18 -15.99 31.96
CA ASN A 94 -23.25 -15.04 31.61
C ASN A 94 -23.62 -14.21 32.85
N TRP A 95 -23.64 -12.88 32.67
CA TRP A 95 -23.95 -11.92 33.74
C TRP A 95 -25.22 -11.14 33.43
N GLN A 96 -25.97 -10.77 34.45
CA GLN A 96 -27.03 -9.79 34.29
C GLN A 96 -26.46 -8.39 34.06
N SER A 97 -25.40 -8.03 34.82
CA SER A 97 -24.62 -6.81 34.63
C SER A 97 -23.18 -7.06 35.04
N PHE A 98 -22.25 -6.36 34.40
CA PHE A 98 -20.83 -6.42 34.71
C PHE A 98 -20.30 -5.00 34.88
N GLY A 99 -20.28 -4.49 36.10
CA GLY A 99 -19.71 -3.21 36.50
C GLY A 99 -18.68 -3.39 37.60
N ILE A 100 -17.79 -2.39 37.80
CA ILE A 100 -16.85 -2.33 38.92
C ILE A 100 -16.81 -0.87 39.40
N ALA A 101 -17.38 -0.56 40.56
CA ALA A 101 -17.34 0.77 41.11
C ALA A 101 -15.92 1.17 41.60
N ALA A 102 -15.71 2.45 41.79
CA ALA A 102 -14.47 2.93 42.39
C ALA A 102 -14.23 2.29 43.78
N GLY A 103 -13.03 1.79 44.00
CA GLY A 103 -12.67 1.06 45.23
C GLY A 103 -13.10 -0.40 45.27
N GLN A 104 -13.79 -0.90 44.24
CA GLN A 104 -14.15 -2.32 44.09
C GLN A 104 -13.15 -3.07 43.20
N THR A 105 -13.12 -4.38 43.37
CA THR A 105 -12.21 -5.27 42.63
C THR A 105 -12.96 -6.49 42.09
N VAL A 106 -12.71 -6.81 40.82
CA VAL A 106 -13.01 -8.12 40.22
C VAL A 106 -11.71 -8.84 39.93
N GLN A 107 -11.55 -10.03 40.49
CA GLN A 107 -10.35 -10.84 40.35
C GLN A 107 -10.65 -12.19 39.71
N PHE A 108 -9.93 -12.52 38.65
CA PHE A 108 -9.94 -13.86 38.05
C PHE A 108 -8.68 -14.62 38.49
N ILE A 109 -8.91 -15.77 39.13
CA ILE A 109 -7.86 -16.76 39.46
C ILE A 109 -8.04 -17.91 38.46
N GLN A 110 -7.12 -18.00 37.52
CA GLN A 110 -7.21 -18.91 36.39
C GLN A 110 -6.12 -19.99 36.44
N PRO A 111 -6.30 -21.18 35.83
CA PRO A 111 -5.30 -22.25 35.85
C PRO A 111 -3.91 -21.85 35.32
N GLY A 112 -3.84 -20.89 34.38
CA GLY A 112 -2.57 -20.39 33.84
C GLY A 112 -2.76 -19.16 32.95
N SER A 113 -1.64 -18.62 32.45
CA SER A 113 -1.64 -17.41 31.60
C SER A 113 -2.34 -17.62 30.23
N ALA A 114 -2.44 -18.86 29.74
CA ALA A 114 -3.17 -19.20 28.53
C ALA A 114 -4.67 -19.33 28.71
N SER A 115 -5.17 -19.45 29.95
CA SER A 115 -6.59 -19.62 30.27
C SER A 115 -7.39 -18.38 29.94
N ILE A 116 -8.64 -18.58 29.46
CA ILE A 116 -9.52 -17.48 29.01
C ILE A 116 -10.86 -17.56 29.73
N ALA A 117 -11.32 -16.43 30.29
CA ALA A 117 -12.66 -16.26 30.83
C ALA A 117 -13.48 -15.32 29.92
N LEU A 118 -14.51 -15.86 29.27
CA LEU A 118 -15.47 -15.06 28.51
C LEU A 118 -16.60 -14.62 29.44
N ASN A 119 -16.80 -13.33 29.57
CA ASN A 119 -17.84 -12.71 30.37
C ASN A 119 -18.83 -12.03 29.44
N ARG A 120 -20.04 -12.57 29.32
CA ARG A 120 -21.10 -12.04 28.46
C ARG A 120 -22.18 -11.37 29.32
N VAL A 121 -22.48 -10.11 29.01
CA VAL A 121 -23.55 -9.37 29.67
C VAL A 121 -24.86 -9.58 28.91
N LEU A 122 -25.90 -10.02 29.61
CA LEU A 122 -27.25 -10.31 29.06
C LEU A 122 -28.24 -9.19 29.35
N GLY A 123 -27.98 -8.33 30.35
CA GLY A 123 -28.84 -7.21 30.67
C GLY A 123 -28.68 -6.02 29.72
N ALA A 124 -29.48 -4.98 29.93
CA ALA A 124 -29.52 -3.83 29.03
C ALA A 124 -28.52 -2.71 29.38
N ASP A 125 -27.85 -2.81 30.53
CA ASP A 125 -26.96 -1.76 30.99
C ASP A 125 -25.55 -1.91 30.42
N PRO A 126 -24.84 -0.82 30.05
CA PRO A 126 -23.46 -0.87 29.66
C PRO A 126 -22.55 -1.29 30.84
N SER A 127 -21.41 -1.90 30.53
CA SER A 127 -20.39 -2.22 31.51
C SER A 127 -19.56 -0.98 31.83
N SER A 128 -19.61 -0.52 33.10
CA SER A 128 -18.83 0.61 33.59
C SER A 128 -17.79 0.11 34.58
N ILE A 129 -16.53 0.15 34.21
CA ILE A 129 -15.39 -0.26 35.00
C ILE A 129 -14.70 1.00 35.55
N MET A 130 -14.87 1.27 36.85
CA MET A 130 -14.27 2.43 37.55
C MET A 130 -13.28 1.98 38.63
N GLY A 131 -13.23 0.68 38.93
CA GLY A 131 -12.38 0.05 39.93
C GLY A 131 -11.31 -0.84 39.29
N ASN A 132 -10.96 -1.91 40.00
CA ASN A 132 -9.87 -2.81 39.62
C ASN A 132 -10.39 -4.09 38.97
N LEU A 133 -9.83 -4.44 37.81
CA LEU A 133 -10.01 -5.73 37.14
C LEU A 133 -8.65 -6.42 37.06
N SER A 134 -8.50 -7.59 37.67
CA SER A 134 -7.23 -8.34 37.63
C SER A 134 -7.43 -9.79 37.20
N ALA A 135 -6.46 -10.35 36.47
CA ALA A 135 -6.43 -11.74 36.05
C ALA A 135 -4.98 -12.20 35.81
N ASN A 136 -4.69 -13.43 36.17
CA ASN A 136 -3.42 -14.06 35.78
C ASN A 136 -3.44 -14.69 34.38
N GLY A 137 -4.61 -14.77 33.73
CA GLY A 137 -4.82 -15.18 32.36
C GLY A 137 -5.57 -14.10 31.55
N LYS A 138 -6.40 -14.49 30.61
CA LYS A 138 -7.06 -13.61 29.64
C LYS A 138 -8.54 -13.43 30.01
N VAL A 139 -9.04 -12.21 29.81
CA VAL A 139 -10.44 -11.83 30.06
C VAL A 139 -11.08 -11.30 28.79
N PHE A 140 -12.20 -11.89 28.39
CA PHE A 140 -13.06 -11.38 27.33
C PHE A 140 -14.31 -10.81 27.97
N LEU A 141 -14.63 -9.54 27.70
CA LEU A 141 -15.84 -8.85 28.18
C LEU A 141 -16.68 -8.43 26.97
N LEU A 142 -17.84 -9.07 26.83
CA LEU A 142 -18.80 -8.84 25.75
C LEU A 142 -20.03 -8.15 26.29
N ASN A 143 -20.30 -6.91 25.83
CA ASN A 143 -21.52 -6.19 26.18
C ASN A 143 -22.03 -5.36 24.99
N PRO A 144 -23.11 -5.76 24.31
CA PRO A 144 -23.65 -5.05 23.15
C PRO A 144 -24.09 -3.61 23.45
N ASN A 145 -24.33 -3.28 24.73
CA ASN A 145 -24.75 -1.94 25.17
C ASN A 145 -23.58 -0.99 25.44
N GLY A 146 -22.33 -1.50 25.41
CA GLY A 146 -21.11 -0.71 25.57
C GLY A 146 -20.22 -1.15 26.73
N VAL A 147 -18.94 -0.77 26.65
CA VAL A 147 -17.92 -0.98 27.68
C VAL A 147 -17.18 0.31 27.91
N LEU A 148 -17.17 0.80 29.15
CA LEU A 148 -16.43 1.97 29.59
C LEU A 148 -15.41 1.56 30.66
N PHE A 149 -14.13 1.78 30.39
CA PHE A 149 -13.09 1.86 31.41
C PHE A 149 -12.95 3.34 31.78
N GLY A 150 -13.48 3.73 32.92
CA GLY A 150 -13.55 5.13 33.32
C GLY A 150 -12.28 5.65 33.96
N ASN A 151 -12.27 6.94 34.30
CA ASN A 151 -11.15 7.56 35.01
C ASN A 151 -10.91 6.85 36.35
N GLY A 152 -9.68 6.42 36.60
CA GLY A 152 -9.35 5.65 37.79
C GLY A 152 -9.50 4.13 37.65
N ALA A 153 -10.06 3.62 36.56
CA ALA A 153 -10.07 2.20 36.27
C ALA A 153 -8.64 1.67 36.13
N SER A 154 -8.37 0.52 36.77
CA SER A 154 -7.09 -0.17 36.67
C SER A 154 -7.32 -1.61 36.25
N VAL A 155 -6.88 -1.97 35.05
CA VAL A 155 -6.97 -3.31 34.49
C VAL A 155 -5.58 -3.91 34.39
N SER A 156 -5.37 -5.08 35.02
CA SER A 156 -4.10 -5.82 34.97
C SER A 156 -4.39 -7.29 34.68
N VAL A 157 -4.10 -7.73 33.45
CA VAL A 157 -4.52 -9.05 32.94
C VAL A 157 -3.43 -9.68 32.04
N GLY A 158 -3.49 -10.99 31.80
CA GLY A 158 -2.66 -11.64 30.79
C GLY A 158 -3.03 -11.22 29.37
N GLY A 159 -4.30 -10.93 29.12
CA GLY A 159 -4.83 -10.36 27.88
C GLY A 159 -6.27 -9.91 28.05
N LEU A 160 -6.69 -8.91 27.27
CA LEU A 160 -8.04 -8.34 27.29
C LEU A 160 -8.66 -8.32 25.92
N VAL A 161 -9.91 -8.77 25.81
CA VAL A 161 -10.83 -8.40 24.74
C VAL A 161 -12.02 -7.68 25.36
N ALA A 162 -12.30 -6.45 24.96
CA ALA A 162 -13.52 -5.74 25.32
C ALA A 162 -14.29 -5.39 24.04
N THR A 163 -15.57 -5.83 23.96
CA THR A 163 -16.28 -5.70 22.71
C THR A 163 -17.78 -5.52 22.90
N THR A 164 -18.39 -4.83 21.92
CA THR A 164 -19.85 -4.77 21.76
C THR A 164 -20.40 -5.86 20.83
N MET A 165 -19.52 -6.72 20.31
CA MET A 165 -19.89 -7.80 19.40
C MET A 165 -20.24 -9.08 20.13
N SER A 166 -20.88 -10.00 19.43
CA SER A 166 -21.26 -11.33 19.91
C SER A 166 -20.20 -12.36 19.52
N LEU A 167 -20.05 -13.38 20.38
CA LEU A 167 -19.24 -14.58 20.12
C LEU A 167 -20.00 -15.78 20.71
N SER A 168 -20.26 -16.81 19.90
CA SER A 168 -20.96 -18.00 20.38
C SER A 168 -20.06 -18.85 21.31
N ASP A 169 -20.68 -19.58 22.25
CA ASP A 169 -19.96 -20.48 23.16
C ASP A 169 -19.19 -21.57 22.39
N ALA A 170 -19.80 -22.12 21.34
CA ALA A 170 -19.16 -23.14 20.51
C ALA A 170 -17.89 -22.60 19.83
N ASN A 171 -17.95 -21.42 19.23
CA ASN A 171 -16.78 -20.79 18.61
C ASN A 171 -15.71 -20.44 19.64
N PHE A 172 -16.11 -19.87 20.79
CA PHE A 172 -15.20 -19.55 21.87
C PHE A 172 -14.46 -20.79 22.42
N MET A 173 -15.21 -21.88 22.71
CA MET A 173 -14.63 -23.11 23.22
C MET A 173 -13.74 -23.83 22.21
N ALA A 174 -14.01 -23.65 20.91
CA ALA A 174 -13.18 -24.17 19.81
C ALA A 174 -11.96 -23.29 19.50
N GLY A 175 -11.80 -22.12 20.12
CA GLY A 175 -10.73 -21.16 19.82
C GLY A 175 -10.95 -20.34 18.54
N ASN A 176 -12.15 -20.35 17.96
CA ASN A 176 -12.54 -19.57 16.79
C ASN A 176 -13.08 -18.21 17.21
N TYR A 177 -12.23 -17.21 17.24
CA TYR A 177 -12.63 -15.86 17.69
C TYR A 177 -13.18 -15.03 16.54
N SER A 178 -14.35 -15.43 16.02
CA SER A 178 -15.12 -14.69 15.02
C SER A 178 -16.25 -13.93 15.73
N PHE A 179 -16.06 -12.63 15.90
CA PHE A 179 -17.02 -11.73 16.51
C PHE A 179 -17.94 -11.16 15.45
N THR A 180 -19.25 -11.14 15.71
CA THR A 180 -20.29 -10.67 14.79
C THR A 180 -21.31 -9.81 15.51
N ASP A 181 -22.21 -9.19 14.74
CA ASP A 181 -23.37 -8.46 15.25
C ASP A 181 -23.01 -7.41 16.30
N ALA A 182 -22.16 -6.46 15.91
CA ALA A 182 -21.79 -5.37 16.79
C ALA A 182 -23.01 -4.60 17.28
N GLY A 183 -23.17 -4.54 18.61
CA GLY A 183 -24.23 -3.80 19.28
C GLY A 183 -24.23 -2.31 18.97
N THR A 184 -25.14 -1.57 19.58
CA THR A 184 -25.24 -0.09 19.42
C THR A 184 -24.33 0.68 20.37
N GLY A 185 -23.76 0.01 21.39
CA GLY A 185 -22.84 0.61 22.34
C GLY A 185 -21.47 0.91 21.76
N THR A 186 -20.64 1.56 22.56
CA THR A 186 -19.26 1.94 22.24
C THR A 186 -18.28 1.30 23.19
N VAL A 187 -17.01 1.12 22.78
CA VAL A 187 -15.92 0.73 23.68
C VAL A 187 -15.03 1.93 23.92
N VAL A 188 -14.94 2.38 25.17
CA VAL A 188 -14.18 3.58 25.56
C VAL A 188 -13.21 3.26 26.67
N ASN A 189 -11.93 3.60 26.50
CA ASN A 189 -10.95 3.58 27.58
C ASN A 189 -10.58 5.01 28.00
N ARG A 190 -10.73 5.30 29.28
CA ARG A 190 -10.21 6.50 29.98
C ARG A 190 -9.33 6.16 31.16
N GLY A 191 -9.24 4.86 31.48
CA GLY A 191 -8.43 4.32 32.57
C GLY A 191 -7.06 3.85 32.10
N THR A 192 -6.49 2.95 32.89
CA THR A 192 -5.22 2.29 32.58
C THR A 192 -5.48 0.80 32.37
N ILE A 193 -5.09 0.28 31.23
CA ILE A 193 -5.18 -1.13 30.86
C ILE A 193 -3.78 -1.65 30.62
N ASN A 194 -3.34 -2.64 31.39
CA ASN A 194 -2.06 -3.30 31.29
C ASN A 194 -2.25 -4.77 30.97
N ALA A 195 -1.74 -5.24 29.84
CA ALA A 195 -1.53 -6.66 29.59
C ALA A 195 -0.13 -7.09 30.03
N ALA A 196 0.00 -8.35 30.43
CA ALA A 196 1.30 -8.93 30.75
C ALA A 196 2.21 -8.93 29.48
N ASP A 197 3.52 -9.06 29.69
CA ASP A 197 4.49 -9.16 28.59
C ASP A 197 4.11 -10.31 27.62
N GLY A 198 4.05 -10.00 26.32
CA GLY A 198 3.58 -10.93 25.29
C GLY A 198 2.06 -11.10 25.24
N GLY A 199 1.31 -10.40 26.10
CA GLY A 199 -0.14 -10.39 26.09
C GLY A 199 -0.73 -9.44 25.04
N TYR A 200 -2.07 -9.25 25.11
CA TYR A 200 -2.72 -8.36 24.17
C TYR A 200 -3.91 -7.60 24.76
N VAL A 201 -4.22 -6.46 24.15
CA VAL A 201 -5.44 -5.71 24.39
C VAL A 201 -6.17 -5.50 23.06
N ALA A 202 -7.40 -5.99 22.95
CA ALA A 202 -8.28 -5.77 21.80
C ALA A 202 -9.56 -5.05 22.23
N LEU A 203 -9.80 -3.87 21.67
CA LEU A 203 -11.06 -3.13 21.83
C LEU A 203 -11.79 -3.16 20.51
N LEU A 204 -12.98 -3.79 20.47
CA LEU A 204 -13.71 -4.10 19.23
C LEU A 204 -15.16 -3.59 19.30
N GLY A 205 -15.66 -2.99 18.22
CA GLY A 205 -17.03 -2.49 18.16
C GLY A 205 -17.31 -1.68 16.89
N LYS A 206 -18.48 -1.04 16.78
CA LYS A 206 -18.74 -0.05 15.73
C LYS A 206 -17.96 1.24 15.97
N SER A 207 -17.77 1.59 17.24
CA SER A 207 -16.99 2.76 17.65
C SER A 207 -16.12 2.40 18.85
N VAL A 208 -14.83 2.72 18.72
CA VAL A 208 -13.79 2.44 19.72
C VAL A 208 -12.97 3.70 19.95
N SER A 209 -12.80 4.11 21.22
CA SER A 209 -12.01 5.28 21.57
C SER A 209 -11.07 4.99 22.76
N ASN A 210 -9.81 5.32 22.60
CA ASN A 210 -8.83 5.36 23.68
C ASN A 210 -8.51 6.82 24.04
N GLN A 211 -8.80 7.20 25.27
CA GLN A 211 -8.47 8.49 25.89
C GLN A 211 -7.61 8.30 27.15
N GLY A 212 -7.34 7.04 27.52
CA GLY A 212 -6.52 6.65 28.65
C GLY A 212 -5.16 6.07 28.24
N VAL A 213 -4.69 5.11 29.01
CA VAL A 213 -3.41 4.43 28.75
C VAL A 213 -3.65 2.95 28.51
N ILE A 214 -3.06 2.41 27.44
CA ILE A 214 -3.05 0.97 27.14
C ILE A 214 -1.60 0.53 27.00
N SER A 215 -1.19 -0.53 27.70
CA SER A 215 0.16 -1.09 27.65
C SER A 215 0.14 -2.61 27.42
N ALA A 216 0.92 -3.09 26.43
CA ALA A 216 1.11 -4.52 26.13
C ALA A 216 2.54 -4.75 25.60
N ARG A 217 3.52 -4.69 26.47
CA ARG A 217 4.94 -4.86 26.13
C ARG A 217 5.18 -6.25 25.51
N LEU A 218 5.99 -6.33 24.43
CA LEU A 218 6.25 -7.55 23.66
C LEU A 218 4.97 -8.23 23.10
N GLY A 219 3.85 -7.52 23.11
CA GLY A 219 2.54 -8.03 22.76
C GLY A 219 1.85 -7.17 21.71
N SER A 220 0.52 -7.13 21.76
CA SER A 220 -0.25 -6.39 20.75
C SER A 220 -1.35 -5.54 21.37
N VAL A 221 -1.57 -4.36 20.81
CA VAL A 221 -2.76 -3.55 21.07
C VAL A 221 -3.53 -3.37 19.76
N ALA A 222 -4.82 -3.69 19.77
CA ALA A 222 -5.68 -3.51 18.63
C ALA A 222 -6.96 -2.75 18.99
N LEU A 223 -7.27 -1.71 18.23
CA LEU A 223 -8.54 -1.02 18.23
C LEU A 223 -9.18 -1.25 16.86
N ALA A 224 -10.34 -1.94 16.80
CA ALA A 224 -10.96 -2.28 15.54
C ALA A 224 -12.44 -1.90 15.49
N ALA A 225 -12.85 -1.21 14.42
CA ALA A 225 -14.24 -0.81 14.20
C ALA A 225 -14.84 -1.46 12.96
N GLY A 226 -15.95 -2.16 13.16
CA GLY A 226 -16.71 -2.87 12.14
C GLY A 226 -17.94 -3.53 12.70
N ASN A 227 -18.64 -4.31 11.88
CA ASN A 227 -19.80 -5.12 12.30
C ASN A 227 -19.44 -6.59 12.54
N ALA A 228 -18.38 -7.07 11.90
CA ALA A 228 -17.77 -8.38 12.17
C ALA A 228 -16.25 -8.29 12.14
N VAL A 229 -15.60 -8.95 13.09
CA VAL A 229 -14.16 -8.95 13.27
C VAL A 229 -13.68 -10.37 13.56
N THR A 230 -12.64 -10.82 12.89
CA THR A 230 -11.93 -12.06 13.21
C THR A 230 -10.62 -11.76 13.93
N MET A 231 -10.32 -12.56 14.93
CA MET A 231 -9.12 -12.44 15.75
C MET A 231 -8.37 -13.75 15.76
N ASP A 232 -7.08 -13.70 15.46
CA ASP A 232 -6.17 -14.84 15.47
C ASP A 232 -4.89 -14.49 16.23
N VAL A 233 -4.35 -15.45 16.98
CA VAL A 233 -3.12 -15.33 17.77
C VAL A 233 -2.13 -16.44 17.35
N THR A 234 -2.09 -16.75 16.06
CA THR A 234 -1.20 -17.78 15.50
C THR A 234 0.06 -17.17 14.87
N GLY A 235 1.08 -17.99 14.67
CA GLY A 235 2.30 -17.63 13.97
C GLY A 235 3.35 -16.98 14.85
N ASP A 236 3.50 -15.67 14.77
CA ASP A 236 4.51 -14.88 15.52
C ASP A 236 4.14 -14.64 17.00
N GLY A 237 2.99 -15.16 17.46
CA GLY A 237 2.46 -14.93 18.82
C GLY A 237 1.80 -13.56 19.00
N LEU A 238 1.79 -12.72 17.97
CA LEU A 238 1.13 -11.42 17.99
C LEU A 238 -0.32 -11.55 17.53
N LEU A 239 -1.16 -10.64 18.04
CA LEU A 239 -2.57 -10.59 17.68
C LEU A 239 -2.77 -10.10 16.25
N ASN A 240 -3.42 -10.92 15.41
CA ASN A 240 -3.90 -10.53 14.10
C ASN A 240 -5.39 -10.27 14.13
N ILE A 241 -5.82 -9.13 13.60
CA ILE A 241 -7.23 -8.75 13.51
C ILE A 241 -7.55 -8.36 12.08
N SER A 242 -8.67 -8.89 11.57
CA SER A 242 -9.25 -8.43 10.32
C SER A 242 -10.71 -8.05 10.51
N VAL A 243 -11.13 -6.93 9.92
CA VAL A 243 -12.54 -6.54 9.87
C VAL A 243 -13.18 -7.27 8.70
N ALA A 244 -14.03 -8.25 9.00
CA ALA A 244 -14.71 -9.08 8.00
C ALA A 244 -15.96 -8.40 7.42
N GLN A 245 -16.58 -7.50 8.18
CA GLN A 245 -17.74 -6.73 7.74
C GLN A 245 -17.69 -5.32 8.31
N GLY A 246 -17.81 -4.33 7.44
CA GLY A 246 -17.86 -2.92 7.81
C GLY A 246 -19.13 -2.54 8.56
N ALA A 247 -19.07 -1.45 9.30
CA ALA A 247 -20.20 -0.87 10.02
C ALA A 247 -20.53 0.54 9.55
N VAL A 248 -21.80 0.93 9.63
CA VAL A 248 -22.21 2.32 9.45
C VAL A 248 -21.62 3.14 10.59
N ASN A 249 -20.95 4.26 10.28
CA ASN A 249 -20.25 5.13 11.23
C ASN A 249 -19.12 4.42 12.01
N ALA A 250 -18.39 3.51 11.37
CA ALA A 250 -17.21 2.91 11.97
C ALA A 250 -16.19 4.01 12.36
N LEU A 251 -15.74 3.98 13.63
CA LEU A 251 -14.80 4.95 14.17
C LEU A 251 -13.79 4.29 15.09
N VAL A 252 -12.50 4.52 14.83
CA VAL A 252 -11.42 4.24 15.77
C VAL A 252 -10.71 5.55 16.09
N GLU A 253 -10.61 5.89 17.36
CA GLU A 253 -9.96 7.09 17.83
C GLU A 253 -8.95 6.79 18.92
N ASN A 254 -7.73 7.34 18.79
CA ASN A 254 -6.75 7.40 19.87
C ASN A 254 -6.40 8.85 20.19
N GLY A 255 -6.83 9.32 21.35
CA GLY A 255 -6.44 10.60 21.95
C GLY A 255 -5.59 10.43 23.19
N GLY A 256 -5.36 9.19 23.65
CA GLY A 256 -4.57 8.83 24.81
C GLY A 256 -3.19 8.27 24.44
N MET A 257 -2.70 7.34 25.27
CA MET A 257 -1.42 6.66 25.06
C MET A 257 -1.63 5.16 24.81
N ILE A 258 -1.00 4.64 23.78
CA ILE A 258 -0.87 3.20 23.50
C ILE A 258 0.60 2.86 23.46
N GLN A 259 1.02 1.84 24.24
CA GLN A 259 2.40 1.39 24.33
C GLN A 259 2.50 -0.13 24.12
N ALA A 260 3.22 -0.55 23.09
CA ALA A 260 3.47 -1.96 22.76
C ALA A 260 4.94 -2.16 22.31
N ASP A 261 5.89 -1.78 23.14
CA ASP A 261 7.30 -1.86 22.80
C ASP A 261 7.73 -3.30 22.55
N GLY A 262 8.45 -3.53 21.43
CA GLY A 262 8.80 -4.85 20.92
C GLY A 262 7.62 -5.64 20.34
N GLY A 263 6.47 -4.98 20.11
CA GLY A 263 5.24 -5.60 19.65
C GLY A 263 4.55 -4.84 18.53
N ARG A 264 3.21 -4.95 18.48
CA ARG A 264 2.39 -4.39 17.41
C ARG A 264 1.24 -3.54 17.94
N VAL A 265 1.01 -2.38 17.33
CA VAL A 265 -0.22 -1.60 17.50
C VAL A 265 -0.98 -1.57 16.17
N LEU A 266 -2.27 -1.91 16.23
CA LEU A 266 -3.18 -1.88 15.08
C LEU A 266 -4.41 -1.02 15.40
N LEU A 267 -4.64 0.04 14.63
CA LEU A 267 -5.89 0.76 14.58
C LEU A 267 -6.53 0.50 13.22
N THR A 268 -7.73 -0.09 13.18
CA THR A 268 -8.38 -0.41 11.91
C THR A 268 -9.88 -0.15 11.96
N ALA A 269 -10.43 0.38 10.85
CA ALA A 269 -11.86 0.59 10.73
C ALA A 269 -12.31 0.38 9.29
N GLN A 270 -13.50 -0.23 9.10
CA GLN A 270 -14.09 -0.45 7.80
C GLN A 270 -15.56 -0.01 7.78
N ALA A 271 -15.93 0.78 6.76
CA ALA A 271 -17.32 1.22 6.55
C ALA A 271 -18.18 0.15 5.87
N ALA A 272 -19.47 0.20 6.12
CA ALA A 272 -20.47 -0.58 5.37
C ALA A 272 -20.92 0.22 4.14
N GLY A 273 -20.42 -0.14 2.96
CA GLY A 273 -20.77 0.51 1.69
C GLY A 273 -20.16 1.92 1.54
N ASN A 274 -20.46 2.58 0.42
CA ASN A 274 -19.89 3.89 0.07
C ASN A 274 -20.53 5.09 0.80
N LEU A 275 -21.24 4.87 1.88
CA LEU A 275 -22.19 5.86 2.41
C LEU A 275 -21.67 6.72 3.55
N LEU A 276 -20.58 6.38 4.24
CA LEU A 276 -20.06 7.25 5.30
C LEU A 276 -18.59 7.01 5.57
N GLN A 277 -17.92 8.07 5.95
CA GLN A 277 -16.50 8.15 6.21
C GLN A 277 -16.13 7.27 7.41
N THR A 278 -15.49 6.16 7.14
CA THR A 278 -14.74 5.45 8.18
C THR A 278 -13.62 6.36 8.61
N VAL A 279 -13.53 6.64 9.89
CA VAL A 279 -12.47 7.47 10.42
C VAL A 279 -11.58 6.65 11.33
N VAL A 280 -10.31 6.55 10.96
CA VAL A 280 -9.24 6.22 11.90
C VAL A 280 -8.55 7.53 12.25
N ASN A 281 -8.59 7.92 13.52
CA ASN A 281 -8.09 9.19 14.00
C ASN A 281 -7.06 8.99 15.12
N ASN A 282 -5.86 9.47 14.93
CA ASN A 282 -4.86 9.55 15.99
C ASN A 282 -4.52 11.01 16.30
N THR A 283 -4.67 11.41 17.55
CA THR A 283 -4.21 12.70 18.09
C THR A 283 -3.35 12.50 19.34
N GLY A 284 -3.28 11.25 19.81
CA GLY A 284 -2.54 10.83 20.99
C GLY A 284 -1.14 10.32 20.68
N VAL A 285 -0.64 9.45 21.55
CA VAL A 285 0.66 8.81 21.42
C VAL A 285 0.50 7.33 21.16
N ILE A 286 1.16 6.84 20.14
CA ILE A 286 1.32 5.40 19.86
C ILE A 286 2.82 5.11 19.88
N GLN A 287 3.24 4.25 20.78
CA GLN A 287 4.62 3.83 20.95
C GLN A 287 4.72 2.32 20.77
N ALA A 288 5.59 1.91 19.84
CA ALA A 288 5.98 0.53 19.62
C ALA A 288 7.48 0.52 19.29
N GLN A 289 8.30 0.87 20.28
CA GLN A 289 9.75 0.94 20.12
C GLN A 289 10.34 -0.45 19.98
N THR A 290 11.46 -0.56 19.29
CA THR A 290 12.22 -1.81 19.19
C THR A 290 12.78 -2.20 20.55
N LEU A 291 12.55 -3.44 20.96
CA LEU A 291 13.13 -4.05 22.14
C LEU A 291 14.00 -5.25 21.75
N VAL A 292 15.31 -5.15 22.00
CA VAL A 292 16.30 -6.19 21.65
C VAL A 292 16.25 -6.50 20.14
N ASN A 293 15.65 -7.63 19.76
CA ASN A 293 15.51 -8.08 18.36
C ASN A 293 14.06 -8.03 17.86
N HIS A 294 13.15 -7.44 18.65
CA HIS A 294 11.73 -7.29 18.30
C HIS A 294 11.47 -5.88 17.83
N ASN A 295 11.42 -5.70 16.51
CA ASN A 295 11.10 -4.40 15.91
C ASN A 295 9.63 -4.07 16.13
N GLY A 296 9.37 -2.85 16.61
CA GLY A 296 8.00 -2.38 16.79
C GLY A 296 7.28 -2.12 15.48
N THR A 297 5.97 -2.30 15.50
CA THR A 297 5.12 -2.09 14.31
C THR A 297 3.88 -1.29 14.69
N ILE A 298 3.59 -0.22 13.94
CA ILE A 298 2.38 0.60 14.10
C ILE A 298 1.62 0.58 12.78
N LEU A 299 0.38 0.08 12.79
CA LEU A 299 -0.50 -0.02 11.63
C LEU A 299 -1.78 0.78 11.87
N LEU A 300 -2.00 1.81 11.08
CA LEU A 300 -3.24 2.55 11.02
C LEU A 300 -3.89 2.25 9.67
N LEU A 301 -4.94 1.41 9.66
CA LEU A 301 -5.54 0.87 8.45
C LEU A 301 -7.01 1.28 8.36
N GLY A 302 -7.32 2.16 7.43
CA GLY A 302 -8.69 2.52 7.06
C GLY A 302 -9.20 1.69 5.89
N ASP A 303 -10.47 1.91 5.52
CA ASP A 303 -11.05 1.33 4.33
C ASP A 303 -10.42 1.94 3.06
N MET A 304 -9.87 1.09 2.19
CA MET A 304 -9.24 1.51 0.93
C MET A 304 -10.25 1.91 -0.16
N GLN A 305 -11.55 1.67 0.04
CA GLN A 305 -12.59 2.07 -0.93
C GLN A 305 -13.08 3.51 -0.68
N SER A 306 -13.29 3.90 0.56
CA SER A 306 -13.90 5.17 0.93
C SER A 306 -13.44 5.74 2.27
N GLY A 307 -12.54 5.03 2.99
CA GLY A 307 -12.12 5.42 4.34
C GLY A 307 -11.29 6.69 4.36
N THR A 308 -11.53 7.54 5.35
CA THR A 308 -10.70 8.71 5.66
C THR A 308 -9.92 8.48 6.94
N MET A 309 -8.65 8.77 6.91
CA MET A 309 -7.74 8.70 8.06
C MET A 309 -7.18 10.09 8.39
N SER A 310 -7.14 10.42 9.68
CA SER A 310 -6.47 11.62 10.19
C SER A 310 -5.33 11.21 11.11
N VAL A 311 -4.11 11.61 10.78
CA VAL A 311 -2.89 11.24 11.50
C VAL A 311 -2.24 12.49 12.09
N GLY A 312 -2.28 12.61 13.39
CA GLY A 312 -1.61 13.62 14.19
C GLY A 312 -0.98 12.99 15.44
N GLY A 313 -0.57 13.79 16.40
CA GLY A 313 0.08 13.32 17.63
C GLY A 313 1.42 12.61 17.35
N THR A 314 1.74 11.56 18.12
CA THR A 314 3.04 10.88 18.03
C THR A 314 2.89 9.42 17.60
N LEU A 315 3.68 8.98 16.61
CA LEU A 315 3.89 7.59 16.22
C LEU A 315 5.38 7.26 16.40
N ASP A 316 5.72 6.43 17.38
CA ASP A 316 7.10 6.13 17.75
C ASP A 316 7.38 4.63 17.62
N ALA A 317 8.08 4.25 16.54
CA ALA A 317 8.63 2.93 16.31
C ALA A 317 10.17 2.97 16.25
N SER A 318 10.80 3.83 17.04
CA SER A 318 12.25 3.99 17.10
C SER A 318 12.95 2.84 17.83
N ALA A 319 14.27 2.79 17.72
CA ALA A 319 15.16 1.86 18.41
C ALA A 319 16.19 2.61 19.27
N PRO A 320 15.77 3.33 20.33
CA PRO A 320 16.67 4.20 21.09
C PRO A 320 17.75 3.43 21.86
N ASN A 321 17.49 2.17 22.22
CA ASN A 321 18.38 1.33 23.01
C ASN A 321 19.16 0.30 22.17
N GLY A 322 19.17 0.44 20.84
CA GLY A 322 19.82 -0.48 19.90
C GLY A 322 18.81 -1.33 19.12
N GLY A 323 19.30 -1.99 18.06
CA GLY A 323 18.49 -2.66 17.06
C GLY A 323 18.11 -1.74 15.91
N ASN A 324 17.31 -2.27 14.98
CA ASN A 324 16.80 -1.50 13.85
C ASN A 324 15.49 -0.77 14.22
N GLY A 325 15.24 0.37 13.59
CA GLY A 325 13.96 1.05 13.68
C GLY A 325 12.82 0.18 13.15
N GLY A 326 11.62 0.40 13.66
CA GLY A 326 10.43 -0.36 13.31
C GLY A 326 9.74 0.13 12.04
N PHE A 327 8.52 -0.33 11.85
CA PHE A 327 7.70 -0.03 10.68
C PHE A 327 6.42 0.68 11.09
N ILE A 328 6.08 1.74 10.35
CA ILE A 328 4.82 2.47 10.51
C ILE A 328 4.09 2.46 9.17
N GLU A 329 2.78 2.16 9.19
CA GLU A 329 1.91 2.21 8.03
C GLU A 329 0.66 3.04 8.32
N THR A 330 0.28 3.89 7.37
CA THR A 330 -0.93 4.70 7.38
C THR A 330 -1.63 4.58 6.03
N SER A 331 -2.65 3.73 5.96
CA SER A 331 -3.29 3.30 4.71
C SER A 331 -4.80 3.47 4.77
N ALA A 332 -5.38 4.22 3.85
CA ALA A 332 -6.82 4.42 3.65
C ALA A 332 -7.07 5.05 2.28
N ALA A 333 -8.33 5.04 1.78
CA ALA A 333 -8.66 5.75 0.54
C ALA A 333 -8.20 7.22 0.57
N HIS A 334 -8.37 7.88 1.72
CA HIS A 334 -7.94 9.26 1.96
C HIS A 334 -7.15 9.35 3.27
N VAL A 335 -5.88 9.68 3.18
CA VAL A 335 -5.00 9.90 4.34
C VAL A 335 -4.72 11.39 4.47
N ASN A 336 -5.00 11.96 5.64
CA ASN A 336 -4.68 13.34 5.99
C ASN A 336 -3.66 13.38 7.13
N ILE A 337 -2.47 13.85 6.84
CA ILE A 337 -1.38 14.01 7.80
C ILE A 337 -1.40 15.44 8.34
N ARG A 338 -1.62 15.58 9.63
CA ARG A 338 -1.71 16.87 10.30
C ARG A 338 -0.33 17.48 10.51
N ASP A 339 -0.25 18.80 10.60
CA ASP A 339 1.01 19.51 10.83
C ASP A 339 1.60 19.29 12.24
N ASP A 340 0.78 18.82 13.19
CA ASP A 340 1.23 18.47 14.56
C ASP A 340 1.76 17.04 14.69
N VAL A 341 1.80 16.26 13.59
CA VAL A 341 2.31 14.88 13.60
C VAL A 341 3.79 14.83 13.94
N ARG A 342 4.16 13.82 14.73
CA ARG A 342 5.54 13.45 15.03
C ARG A 342 5.71 11.96 14.78
N VAL A 343 6.48 11.63 13.76
CA VAL A 343 6.79 10.22 13.43
C VAL A 343 8.28 10.00 13.65
N THR A 344 8.64 8.90 14.29
CA THR A 344 10.04 8.50 14.44
C THR A 344 10.20 7.00 14.30
N THR A 345 11.12 6.62 13.42
CA THR A 345 11.64 5.27 13.24
C THR A 345 13.17 5.24 13.39
N ALA A 346 13.71 6.24 14.08
CA ALA A 346 15.14 6.44 14.26
C ALA A 346 15.81 5.26 14.97
N ALA A 347 16.99 4.90 14.52
CA ALA A 347 17.82 3.85 15.11
C ALA A 347 19.29 4.31 15.17
N PRO A 348 19.72 4.97 16.24
CA PRO A 348 21.07 5.52 16.35
C PRO A 348 22.20 4.48 16.25
N GLN A 349 21.90 3.21 16.55
CA GLN A 349 22.85 2.09 16.55
C GLN A 349 22.49 0.99 15.54
N GLY A 350 21.52 1.24 14.63
CA GLY A 350 21.03 0.27 13.66
C GLY A 350 20.57 0.93 12.36
N GLN A 351 19.84 0.17 11.54
CA GLN A 351 19.20 0.70 10.35
C GLN A 351 17.95 1.49 10.73
N MET A 352 17.76 2.66 10.11
CA MET A 352 16.53 3.41 10.27
C MET A 352 15.34 2.59 9.78
N GLY A 353 14.21 2.69 10.49
CA GLY A 353 12.95 2.11 10.04
C GLY A 353 12.30 2.92 8.92
N SER A 354 11.05 2.60 8.62
CA SER A 354 10.33 3.22 7.51
C SER A 354 8.88 3.56 7.86
N TRP A 355 8.37 4.60 7.19
CA TRP A 355 6.96 4.97 7.22
C TRP A 355 6.36 4.86 5.83
N LEU A 356 5.34 4.00 5.69
CA LEU A 356 4.51 3.85 4.49
C LEU A 356 3.22 4.67 4.63
N ILE A 357 2.92 5.46 3.61
CA ILE A 357 1.66 6.20 3.45
C ILE A 357 1.01 5.69 2.16
N ASP A 358 -0.16 5.02 2.25
CA ASP A 358 -0.80 4.37 1.09
C ASP A 358 -2.26 4.84 0.92
N PRO A 359 -2.51 5.97 0.23
CA PRO A 359 -3.83 6.43 -0.20
C PRO A 359 -4.14 6.06 -1.65
N GLN A 360 -5.32 6.51 -2.15
CA GLN A 360 -5.67 6.41 -3.58
C GLN A 360 -4.96 7.48 -4.43
N ASP A 361 -5.01 8.77 -4.04
CA ASP A 361 -4.23 9.87 -4.60
C ASP A 361 -3.48 10.58 -3.48
N PHE A 362 -2.37 11.26 -3.79
CA PHE A 362 -1.61 11.99 -2.78
C PHE A 362 -1.12 13.36 -3.26
N ILE A 363 -1.43 14.39 -2.49
CA ILE A 363 -1.02 15.76 -2.76
C ILE A 363 -0.16 16.28 -1.60
N ILE A 364 1.10 16.59 -1.89
CA ILE A 364 2.00 17.29 -0.99
C ILE A 364 1.83 18.78 -1.27
N GLY A 365 1.14 19.50 -0.40
CA GLY A 365 0.86 20.93 -0.60
C GLY A 365 -0.30 21.46 0.22
N ALA A 366 -0.52 22.76 0.15
CA ALA A 366 -1.58 23.43 0.87
C ALA A 366 -2.97 22.88 0.51
N GLY A 367 -3.71 22.41 1.53
CA GLY A 367 -5.01 21.78 1.34
C GLY A 367 -4.95 20.34 0.81
N GLY A 368 -3.76 19.79 0.64
CA GLY A 368 -3.52 18.39 0.27
C GLY A 368 -3.47 17.45 1.48
N ASN A 369 -2.80 16.33 1.29
CA ASN A 369 -2.68 15.27 2.30
C ASN A 369 -1.64 15.58 3.38
N ILE A 370 -0.57 16.30 3.02
CA ILE A 370 0.52 16.75 3.90
C ILE A 370 1.11 18.05 3.35
N SER A 371 1.54 18.97 4.23
CA SER A 371 2.30 20.14 3.79
C SER A 371 3.77 19.76 3.48
N GLY A 372 4.42 20.48 2.55
CA GLY A 372 5.84 20.28 2.24
C GLY A 372 6.74 20.47 3.46
N VAL A 373 6.39 21.42 4.36
CA VAL A 373 7.12 21.67 5.60
C VAL A 373 7.03 20.48 6.56
N THR A 374 5.82 19.94 6.74
CA THR A 374 5.61 18.76 7.61
C THR A 374 6.35 17.55 7.08
N LEU A 375 6.24 17.25 5.78
CA LEU A 375 6.97 16.14 5.17
C LEU A 375 8.48 16.31 5.29
N SER A 376 9.00 17.52 5.07
CA SER A 376 10.43 17.84 5.23
C SER A 376 10.92 17.55 6.66
N GLY A 377 10.13 17.93 7.66
CA GLY A 377 10.45 17.66 9.07
C GLY A 377 10.50 16.17 9.41
N GLN A 378 9.58 15.37 8.84
CA GLN A 378 9.57 13.92 9.08
C GLN A 378 10.74 13.20 8.38
N LEU A 379 11.18 13.68 7.22
CA LEU A 379 12.31 13.11 6.45
C LEU A 379 13.67 13.24 7.16
N VAL A 380 13.79 14.10 8.16
CA VAL A 380 15.04 14.25 8.95
C VAL A 380 15.44 12.95 9.64
N ASN A 381 14.45 12.16 10.11
CA ASN A 381 14.69 10.96 10.91
C ASN A 381 14.02 9.69 10.36
N ASN A 382 13.33 9.76 9.22
CA ASN A 382 12.59 8.63 8.69
C ASN A 382 12.80 8.51 7.18
N SER A 383 12.93 7.28 6.69
CA SER A 383 12.66 7.01 5.27
C SER A 383 11.16 6.90 5.07
N ILE A 384 10.62 7.62 4.07
CA ILE A 384 9.18 7.71 3.82
C ILE A 384 8.88 7.21 2.43
N THR A 385 7.95 6.27 2.34
CA THR A 385 7.39 5.81 1.07
C THR A 385 5.94 6.28 0.99
N ILE A 386 5.63 7.06 -0.04
CA ILE A 386 4.26 7.39 -0.43
C ILE A 386 3.93 6.51 -1.62
N LYS A 387 2.96 5.61 -1.43
CA LYS A 387 2.50 4.71 -2.47
C LYS A 387 1.03 4.98 -2.69
N THR A 388 0.61 5.12 -3.94
CA THR A 388 -0.82 5.24 -4.26
C THR A 388 -1.34 3.97 -4.92
N ALA A 389 -2.65 3.77 -4.84
CA ALA A 389 -3.34 2.64 -5.44
C ALA A 389 -4.51 3.12 -6.29
N ALA A 390 -4.81 2.41 -7.38
CA ALA A 390 -6.02 2.67 -8.15
C ALA A 390 -7.28 2.47 -7.28
N GLY A 391 -8.24 3.37 -7.44
CA GLY A 391 -9.49 3.34 -6.68
C GLY A 391 -10.50 4.32 -7.25
N SER A 392 -11.15 5.14 -6.42
CA SER A 392 -11.96 6.27 -6.89
C SER A 392 -11.10 7.44 -7.39
N GLY A 393 -9.82 7.49 -6.99
CA GLY A 393 -8.79 8.38 -7.52
C GLY A 393 -8.11 7.80 -8.76
N ASN A 394 -7.14 8.55 -9.26
CA ASN A 394 -6.34 8.15 -10.44
C ASN A 394 -5.04 7.42 -10.08
N GLY A 395 -4.67 7.35 -8.81
CA GLY A 395 -3.39 6.84 -8.36
C GLY A 395 -2.22 7.80 -8.57
N ASP A 396 -2.47 9.12 -8.57
CA ASP A 396 -1.45 10.14 -8.83
C ASP A 396 -0.78 10.63 -7.55
N ILE A 397 0.48 11.07 -7.69
CA ILE A 397 1.20 11.82 -6.66
C ILE A 397 1.57 13.21 -7.20
N PHE A 398 1.21 14.26 -6.45
CA PHE A 398 1.56 15.65 -6.77
C PHE A 398 2.44 16.25 -5.68
N VAL A 399 3.62 16.74 -6.05
CA VAL A 399 4.48 17.56 -5.19
C VAL A 399 4.26 19.02 -5.57
N ASN A 400 3.35 19.69 -4.85
CA ASN A 400 2.99 21.09 -5.11
C ASN A 400 3.60 22.07 -4.10
N ASP A 401 4.14 21.58 -2.98
CA ASP A 401 4.94 22.38 -2.03
C ASP A 401 6.41 21.95 -2.08
N ALA A 402 7.31 22.86 -1.82
CA ALA A 402 8.72 22.58 -1.71
C ALA A 402 9.03 21.63 -0.56
N ILE A 403 9.90 20.64 -0.81
CA ILE A 403 10.39 19.68 0.18
C ILE A 403 11.89 19.90 0.34
N THR A 404 12.31 20.19 1.58
CA THR A 404 13.73 20.41 1.88
C THR A 404 14.10 19.73 3.18
N TRP A 405 15.07 18.81 3.15
CA TRP A 405 15.53 18.15 4.38
C TRP A 405 17.02 17.89 4.40
N THR A 406 17.54 17.73 5.61
CA THR A 406 18.86 17.18 5.88
C THR A 406 18.72 16.05 6.87
N ALA A 407 19.07 14.83 6.49
CA ALA A 407 18.98 13.70 7.41
C ALA A 407 19.96 13.86 8.58
N ALA A 408 19.48 13.59 9.80
CA ALA A 408 20.25 13.81 11.01
C ALA A 408 21.30 12.73 11.30
N GLY A 409 21.20 11.57 10.70
CA GLY A 409 22.10 10.41 10.90
C GLY A 409 22.45 9.74 9.59
N ALA A 410 22.06 8.46 9.44
CA ALA A 410 22.14 7.78 8.15
C ALA A 410 21.24 8.45 7.12
N PRO A 411 21.55 8.35 5.82
CA PRO A 411 20.73 8.93 4.77
C PRO A 411 19.29 8.42 4.82
N THR A 412 18.34 9.33 4.72
CA THR A 412 16.90 9.00 4.61
C THR A 412 16.47 9.07 3.15
N THR A 413 15.43 8.34 2.79
CA THR A 413 14.92 8.26 1.43
C THR A 413 13.46 8.70 1.37
N LEU A 414 13.13 9.62 0.45
CA LEU A 414 11.76 9.85 0.01
C LEU A 414 11.51 9.03 -1.24
N THR A 415 10.57 8.10 -1.17
CA THR A 415 10.12 7.29 -2.31
C THR A 415 8.68 7.66 -2.67
N LEU A 416 8.44 8.03 -3.93
CA LEU A 416 7.13 8.30 -4.49
C LEU A 416 6.79 7.18 -5.48
N ASN A 417 5.83 6.33 -5.11
CA ASN A 417 5.42 5.19 -5.91
C ASN A 417 3.96 5.35 -6.34
N ALA A 418 3.74 6.12 -7.40
CA ALA A 418 2.40 6.37 -7.93
C ALA A 418 1.91 5.17 -8.76
N ASP A 419 0.64 4.79 -8.61
CA ASP A 419 0.00 3.81 -9.50
C ASP A 419 -0.11 4.36 -10.93
N ARG A 420 -0.28 5.68 -11.09
CA ARG A 420 -0.33 6.34 -12.38
C ARG A 420 0.83 7.32 -12.58
N ASP A 421 0.69 8.57 -12.21
CA ASP A 421 1.65 9.62 -12.52
C ASP A 421 2.27 10.24 -11.26
N THR A 422 3.57 10.52 -11.33
CA THR A 422 4.26 11.36 -10.33
C THR A 422 4.57 12.71 -10.95
N ASN A 423 4.02 13.79 -10.38
CA ASN A 423 4.18 15.16 -10.84
C ASN A 423 4.93 16.00 -9.79
N ILE A 424 6.19 16.34 -10.09
CA ILE A 424 7.05 17.15 -9.22
C ILE A 424 6.95 18.59 -9.66
N ASN A 425 5.99 19.35 -9.10
CA ASN A 425 5.67 20.72 -9.48
C ASN A 425 6.37 21.77 -8.59
N ALA A 426 6.95 21.34 -7.48
CA ALA A 426 7.71 22.19 -6.56
C ALA A 426 9.09 21.61 -6.28
N ALA A 427 10.04 22.44 -5.88
CA ALA A 427 11.41 22.04 -5.71
C ALA A 427 11.61 20.99 -4.60
N VAL A 428 12.46 20.00 -4.86
CA VAL A 428 12.88 19.00 -3.88
C VAL A 428 14.39 19.11 -3.65
N THR A 429 14.80 19.33 -2.40
CA THR A 429 16.19 19.46 -2.03
C THR A 429 16.52 18.55 -0.85
N ALA A 430 17.49 17.66 -1.04
CA ALA A 430 17.93 16.71 -0.02
C ALA A 430 19.44 16.90 0.27
N THR A 431 19.80 16.91 1.54
CA THR A 431 21.18 16.78 1.99
C THR A 431 21.29 15.53 2.85
N ASN A 432 22.27 14.68 2.57
CA ASN A 432 22.39 13.36 3.17
C ASN A 432 21.06 12.57 3.02
N GLY A 433 20.46 12.65 1.83
CA GLY A 433 19.16 12.08 1.56
C GLY A 433 18.97 11.69 0.11
N ASN A 434 18.24 10.60 -0.11
CA ASN A 434 17.95 10.05 -1.41
C ASN A 434 16.51 10.39 -1.85
N PHE A 435 16.32 10.48 -3.16
CA PHE A 435 15.00 10.63 -3.78
C PHE A 435 14.77 9.53 -4.80
N ALA A 436 13.63 8.88 -4.72
CA ALA A 436 13.26 7.82 -5.66
C ALA A 436 11.82 7.96 -6.13
N THR A 437 11.58 7.73 -7.42
CA THR A 437 10.26 7.41 -7.97
C THR A 437 10.31 6.01 -8.54
N CYS A 438 9.23 5.24 -8.44
CA CYS A 438 9.19 3.88 -8.92
C CYS A 438 7.80 3.51 -9.46
N CYS A 439 7.76 2.95 -10.65
CA CYS A 439 6.61 2.23 -11.22
C CYS A 439 5.35 3.05 -11.55
N GLY A 440 5.34 4.37 -11.47
CA GLY A 440 4.25 5.17 -12.02
C GLY A 440 4.18 5.07 -13.56
N ARG A 441 3.09 5.53 -14.15
CA ARG A 441 2.96 5.62 -15.60
C ARG A 441 3.97 6.62 -16.15
N ASP A 442 3.87 7.89 -15.74
CA ASP A 442 4.81 8.95 -16.12
C ASP A 442 5.42 9.61 -14.88
N VAL A 443 6.69 9.95 -14.97
CA VAL A 443 7.36 10.82 -14.02
C VAL A 443 7.63 12.16 -14.67
N ASN A 444 6.99 13.22 -14.17
CA ASN A 444 7.12 14.58 -14.68
C ASN A 444 7.88 15.46 -13.68
N VAL A 445 9.12 15.82 -14.02
CA VAL A 445 9.94 16.72 -13.21
C VAL A 445 9.77 18.14 -13.73
N ASN A 446 8.84 18.89 -13.13
CA ASN A 446 8.48 20.25 -13.53
C ASN A 446 9.17 21.34 -12.67
N ALA A 447 9.84 20.95 -11.60
CA ALA A 447 10.61 21.83 -10.72
C ALA A 447 11.96 21.21 -10.36
N ALA A 448 12.89 22.03 -9.87
CA ALA A 448 14.24 21.59 -9.58
C ALA A 448 14.32 20.47 -8.56
N LEU A 449 15.13 19.43 -8.85
CA LEU A 449 15.39 18.31 -7.97
C LEU A 449 16.89 18.23 -7.68
N THR A 450 17.25 18.36 -6.40
CA THR A 450 18.68 18.44 -6.00
C THR A 450 18.96 17.51 -4.83
N THR A 451 20.05 16.73 -4.92
CA THR A 451 20.59 15.96 -3.80
C THR A 451 22.06 16.26 -3.58
N THR A 452 22.47 16.27 -2.31
CA THR A 452 23.88 16.31 -1.89
C THR A 452 24.11 15.16 -0.91
N ASN A 453 25.16 14.37 -1.11
CA ASN A 453 25.38 13.12 -0.38
C ASN A 453 24.18 12.17 -0.46
N GLY A 454 23.66 11.96 -1.67
CA GLY A 454 22.52 11.08 -1.90
C GLY A 454 22.18 10.97 -3.37
N SER A 455 21.50 9.91 -3.73
CA SER A 455 21.19 9.53 -5.11
C SER A 455 19.75 9.85 -5.50
N ILE A 456 19.53 9.92 -6.82
CA ILE A 456 18.23 10.14 -7.43
C ILE A 456 17.91 8.97 -8.36
N LEU A 457 16.75 8.36 -8.18
CA LEU A 457 16.14 7.39 -9.09
C LEU A 457 14.83 7.96 -9.64
N LEU A 458 14.77 8.19 -10.94
CA LEU A 458 13.54 8.52 -11.66
C LEU A 458 13.16 7.33 -12.55
N SER A 459 12.18 6.57 -12.14
CA SER A 459 11.73 5.36 -12.84
C SER A 459 10.24 5.44 -13.17
N ALA A 460 9.90 5.19 -14.42
CA ALA A 460 8.55 5.29 -14.94
C ALA A 460 8.12 4.04 -15.73
N GLY A 461 6.88 3.62 -15.56
CA GLY A 461 6.27 2.56 -16.34
C GLY A 461 5.96 2.96 -17.79
N ARG A 462 6.08 4.26 -18.15
CA ARG A 462 6.00 4.77 -19.51
C ARG A 462 7.12 5.75 -19.78
N ASN A 463 7.00 7.02 -19.38
CA ASN A 463 7.99 8.06 -19.72
C ASN A 463 8.54 8.76 -18.48
N VAL A 464 9.83 9.11 -18.52
CA VAL A 464 10.43 10.12 -17.64
C VAL A 464 10.56 11.41 -18.41
N ASN A 465 9.89 12.48 -17.95
CA ASN A 465 9.89 13.80 -18.58
C ASN A 465 10.64 14.80 -17.69
N LEU A 466 11.84 15.20 -18.11
CA LEU A 466 12.66 16.17 -17.41
C LEU A 466 12.42 17.57 -17.97
N ASN A 467 11.51 18.34 -17.34
CA ASN A 467 11.16 19.70 -17.72
C ASN A 467 11.89 20.78 -16.88
N ALA A 468 12.53 20.38 -15.78
CA ALA A 468 13.31 21.23 -14.89
C ALA A 468 14.64 20.59 -14.51
N ALA A 469 15.59 21.38 -13.99
CA ALA A 469 16.94 20.91 -13.70
C ALA A 469 16.98 19.82 -12.62
N VAL A 470 17.82 18.80 -12.86
CA VAL A 470 18.15 17.77 -11.87
C VAL A 470 19.64 17.81 -11.58
N SER A 471 20.01 17.85 -10.31
CA SER A 471 21.40 17.85 -9.90
C SER A 471 21.67 16.91 -8.72
N THR A 472 22.81 16.22 -8.76
CA THR A 472 23.30 15.42 -7.64
C THR A 472 24.80 15.62 -7.42
N THR A 473 25.20 15.73 -6.16
CA THR A 473 26.61 15.81 -5.73
C THR A 473 26.89 14.68 -4.76
N ASP A 474 27.97 13.94 -4.98
CA ASP A 474 28.35 12.77 -4.18
C ASP A 474 27.25 11.71 -4.09
N GLY A 475 26.57 11.49 -5.23
CA GLY A 475 25.47 10.56 -5.41
C GLY A 475 25.39 10.03 -6.83
N ASN A 476 24.45 9.13 -7.10
CA ASN A 476 24.19 8.58 -8.43
C ASN A 476 22.86 9.10 -8.96
N LEU A 477 22.72 9.19 -10.26
CA LEU A 477 21.48 9.57 -10.92
C LEU A 477 21.11 8.52 -11.97
N MET A 478 19.92 7.95 -11.81
CA MET A 478 19.35 7.05 -12.81
C MET A 478 18.00 7.58 -13.28
N MET A 479 17.84 7.69 -14.59
CA MET A 479 16.56 7.89 -15.25
C MET A 479 16.24 6.66 -16.08
N CYS A 480 15.11 6.06 -15.85
CA CYS A 480 14.76 4.77 -16.39
C CYS A 480 13.29 4.72 -16.77
N ALA A 481 12.98 4.40 -18.02
CA ALA A 481 11.62 4.40 -18.54
C ALA A 481 11.32 3.13 -19.35
N ALA A 482 10.07 2.62 -19.24
CA ALA A 482 9.66 1.54 -20.12
C ALA A 482 9.59 2.01 -21.58
N ASN A 483 9.26 3.27 -21.83
CA ASN A 483 9.27 3.89 -23.15
C ASN A 483 10.40 4.94 -23.22
N ASP A 484 10.12 6.24 -23.13
CA ASP A 484 11.11 7.28 -23.40
C ASP A 484 11.65 7.94 -22.13
N VAL A 485 12.95 8.33 -22.17
CA VAL A 485 13.55 9.31 -21.28
C VAL A 485 13.68 10.63 -22.01
N ASN A 486 12.80 11.59 -21.75
CA ASN A 486 12.73 12.90 -22.39
C ASN A 486 13.48 13.96 -21.57
N ILE A 487 14.58 14.49 -22.11
CA ILE A 487 15.46 15.44 -21.43
C ILE A 487 15.27 16.83 -22.07
N GLY A 488 14.50 17.69 -21.40
CA GLY A 488 14.26 19.10 -21.78
C GLY A 488 15.09 20.11 -20.98
N ALA A 489 15.68 19.68 -19.85
CA ALA A 489 16.37 20.57 -18.91
C ALA A 489 17.75 20.05 -18.53
N LYS A 490 18.50 20.85 -17.77
CA LYS A 490 19.89 20.56 -17.41
C LYS A 490 19.99 19.42 -16.40
N ILE A 491 20.90 18.49 -16.68
CA ILE A 491 21.39 17.48 -15.74
C ILE A 491 22.77 17.91 -15.26
N THR A 492 23.01 17.83 -13.94
CA THR A 492 24.35 18.04 -13.35
C THR A 492 24.65 16.89 -12.39
N LEU A 493 25.75 16.20 -12.58
CA LEU A 493 26.25 15.18 -11.67
C LEU A 493 27.72 15.45 -11.34
N THR A 494 28.02 15.58 -10.05
CA THR A 494 29.37 15.77 -9.52
C THR A 494 29.70 14.64 -8.56
N ASN A 495 30.69 13.84 -8.86
CA ASN A 495 31.14 12.68 -8.09
C ASN A 495 30.06 11.62 -7.88
N GLY A 496 30.10 10.52 -8.59
CA GLY A 496 29.27 9.34 -8.29
C GLY A 496 29.78 8.63 -7.03
N THR A 497 28.88 7.89 -6.35
CA THR A 497 29.17 7.17 -5.12
C THR A 497 29.10 5.65 -5.27
N LEU A 498 29.93 4.92 -4.50
CA LEU A 498 29.84 3.47 -4.29
C LEU A 498 29.33 3.13 -2.88
N ASP A 499 29.09 4.12 -2.06
CA ASP A 499 28.58 3.94 -0.69
C ASP A 499 27.15 3.36 -0.76
N PRO A 500 26.90 2.14 -0.23
CA PRO A 500 25.60 1.48 -0.33
C PRO A 500 24.47 2.25 0.37
N THR A 501 24.77 3.06 1.36
CA THR A 501 23.76 3.84 2.10
C THR A 501 23.25 5.04 1.29
N ARG A 502 24.08 5.56 0.36
CA ARG A 502 23.80 6.74 -0.47
C ARG A 502 23.52 6.42 -1.93
N SER A 503 23.86 5.20 -2.38
CA SER A 503 23.76 4.82 -3.78
C SER A 503 22.36 4.40 -4.24
N LEU A 504 21.42 4.13 -3.35
CA LEU A 504 20.13 3.46 -3.66
C LEU A 504 20.32 2.12 -4.41
N GLY A 505 21.47 1.48 -4.30
CA GLY A 505 21.80 0.30 -5.12
C GLY A 505 22.08 0.60 -6.59
N LEU A 506 22.10 1.89 -6.99
CA LEU A 506 22.37 2.32 -8.36
C LEU A 506 23.84 2.16 -8.72
N ALA A 507 24.11 1.94 -10.02
CA ALA A 507 25.45 2.02 -10.56
C ALA A 507 26.04 3.42 -10.35
N ARG A 508 27.35 3.48 -10.11
CA ARG A 508 28.05 4.77 -9.95
C ARG A 508 27.88 5.64 -11.17
N GLY A 509 27.48 6.90 -10.98
CA GLY A 509 27.42 7.93 -12.01
C GLY A 509 26.01 8.21 -12.53
N LEU A 510 25.93 8.58 -13.81
CA LEU A 510 24.69 8.87 -14.52
C LEU A 510 24.30 7.68 -15.39
N THR A 511 23.09 7.16 -15.19
CA THR A 511 22.52 6.13 -16.06
C THR A 511 21.23 6.66 -16.68
N LEU A 512 21.14 6.64 -18.02
CA LEU A 512 19.93 6.89 -18.79
C LEU A 512 19.53 5.59 -19.47
N SER A 513 18.34 5.07 -19.19
CA SER A 513 17.85 3.80 -19.73
C SER A 513 16.42 3.93 -20.22
N ALA A 514 16.18 3.61 -21.48
CA ALA A 514 14.87 3.64 -22.12
C ALA A 514 14.49 2.23 -22.61
N ASP A 515 13.23 2.00 -22.97
CA ASP A 515 12.67 0.75 -23.51
C ASP A 515 12.93 -0.48 -22.61
N THR A 516 12.68 -0.31 -21.32
CA THR A 516 12.92 -1.38 -20.33
C THR A 516 11.83 -2.45 -20.31
N ASP A 517 10.74 -2.27 -21.07
CA ASP A 517 9.69 -3.26 -21.29
C ASP A 517 10.00 -4.27 -22.42
N GLY A 518 11.07 -4.01 -23.19
CA GLY A 518 11.60 -4.95 -24.17
C GLY A 518 10.81 -5.01 -25.49
N THR A 519 10.26 -3.87 -25.95
CA THR A 519 9.45 -3.84 -27.19
C THR A 519 10.26 -4.12 -28.46
N GLY A 520 11.57 -3.85 -28.47
CA GLY A 520 12.48 -4.24 -29.55
C GLY A 520 12.85 -3.12 -30.53
N PRO A 521 13.82 -3.35 -31.42
CA PRO A 521 14.36 -2.34 -32.32
C PRO A 521 13.34 -1.90 -33.37
N GLY A 522 13.45 -0.63 -33.81
CA GLY A 522 12.62 -0.06 -34.87
C GLY A 522 11.20 0.30 -34.47
N VAL A 523 10.82 0.15 -33.19
CA VAL A 523 9.55 0.61 -32.65
C VAL A 523 9.63 2.11 -32.38
N ALA A 524 8.59 2.87 -32.69
CA ALA A 524 8.52 4.28 -32.35
C ALA A 524 8.48 4.46 -30.82
N GLY A 525 9.43 5.24 -30.27
CA GLY A 525 9.63 5.40 -28.84
C GLY A 525 10.69 4.44 -28.26
N GLY A 526 10.77 4.34 -26.95
CA GLY A 526 11.74 3.49 -26.27
C GLY A 526 13.18 3.99 -26.35
N THR A 527 13.41 5.31 -26.39
CA THR A 527 14.73 5.90 -26.56
C THR A 527 14.99 7.05 -25.59
N VAL A 528 16.25 7.52 -25.57
CA VAL A 528 16.66 8.71 -24.83
C VAL A 528 16.60 9.91 -25.76
N VAL A 529 15.73 10.87 -25.47
CA VAL A 529 15.48 12.05 -26.30
C VAL A 529 15.99 13.30 -25.60
N PHE A 530 16.96 13.99 -26.19
CA PHE A 530 17.34 15.35 -25.80
C PHE A 530 16.58 16.37 -26.64
N ALA A 531 15.79 17.24 -26.02
CA ALA A 531 15.11 18.30 -26.72
C ALA A 531 16.14 19.18 -27.48
N ALA A 532 15.73 19.81 -28.59
CA ALA A 532 16.64 20.56 -29.47
C ALA A 532 17.38 21.69 -28.73
N LEU A 533 16.75 22.31 -27.74
CA LEU A 533 17.32 23.40 -26.94
C LEU A 533 17.75 22.96 -25.53
N ALA A 534 17.75 21.65 -25.23
CA ALA A 534 18.16 21.16 -23.92
C ALA A 534 19.65 21.51 -23.66
N PRO A 535 19.98 22.06 -22.48
CA PRO A 535 21.36 22.27 -22.09
C PRO A 535 22.14 20.97 -22.03
N LEU A 536 23.44 21.01 -22.33
CA LEU A 536 24.31 19.84 -22.20
C LEU A 536 24.30 19.30 -20.76
N ALA A 537 24.17 18.00 -20.61
CA ALA A 537 24.29 17.33 -19.32
C ALA A 537 25.78 17.42 -18.85
N ALA A 538 26.02 18.02 -17.69
CA ALA A 538 27.34 18.19 -17.11
C ALA A 538 27.64 17.05 -16.12
N VAL A 539 28.68 16.26 -16.40
CA VAL A 539 29.12 15.17 -15.54
C VAL A 539 30.60 15.31 -15.21
N THR A 540 30.91 15.32 -13.92
CA THR A 540 32.24 15.49 -13.37
C THR A 540 32.62 14.27 -12.54
N ASN A 541 33.80 13.67 -12.82
CA ASN A 541 34.38 12.56 -12.06
C ASN A 541 33.39 11.37 -11.83
N ALA A 542 32.66 11.02 -12.89
CA ALA A 542 31.73 9.89 -12.83
C ALA A 542 31.48 9.32 -14.25
N PRO A 543 31.22 8.02 -14.40
CA PRO A 543 30.80 7.46 -15.67
C PRO A 543 29.38 7.87 -16.05
N VAL A 544 29.15 7.94 -17.36
CA VAL A 544 27.80 8.06 -17.96
C VAL A 544 27.55 6.80 -18.77
N VAL A 545 26.38 6.21 -18.56
CA VAL A 545 25.87 5.06 -19.32
C VAL A 545 24.54 5.44 -19.95
N VAL A 546 24.41 5.31 -21.25
CA VAL A 546 23.20 5.50 -22.02
C VAL A 546 22.80 4.17 -22.63
N THR A 547 21.66 3.61 -22.25
CA THR A 547 21.07 2.43 -22.89
C THR A 547 19.77 2.84 -23.58
N TYR A 548 19.64 2.52 -24.86
CA TYR A 548 18.54 3.01 -25.69
C TYR A 548 18.17 2.01 -26.78
N ASN A 549 16.92 2.04 -27.21
CA ASN A 549 16.47 1.30 -28.37
C ASN A 549 16.82 2.08 -29.65
N PRO A 550 17.66 1.54 -30.56
CA PRO A 550 17.99 2.21 -31.80
C PRO A 550 16.87 2.06 -32.84
N VAL A 551 16.76 3.03 -33.74
CA VAL A 551 15.90 2.88 -34.95
C VAL A 551 16.40 1.71 -35.80
N SER A 552 17.72 1.52 -35.86
CA SER A 552 18.39 0.42 -36.56
C SER A 552 19.77 0.16 -35.94
N TYR A 553 20.18 -1.11 -35.87
CA TYR A 553 21.54 -1.48 -35.41
C TYR A 553 22.66 -1.00 -36.31
N THR A 554 22.36 -0.64 -37.57
CA THR A 554 23.33 -0.12 -38.54
C THR A 554 23.52 1.39 -38.44
N THR A 555 22.63 2.11 -37.75
CA THR A 555 22.67 3.56 -37.58
C THR A 555 22.51 3.94 -36.10
N PRO A 556 23.53 3.70 -35.26
CA PRO A 556 23.46 4.02 -33.84
C PRO A 556 23.32 5.53 -33.63
N THR A 557 22.57 5.93 -32.59
CA THR A 557 22.46 7.32 -32.17
C THR A 557 23.76 7.73 -31.45
N ASP A 558 24.36 8.85 -31.83
CA ASP A 558 25.50 9.41 -31.13
C ASP A 558 25.06 10.46 -30.10
N TYR A 559 25.24 10.14 -28.84
CA TYR A 559 24.98 11.04 -27.72
C TYR A 559 26.21 11.84 -27.27
N SER A 560 27.38 11.71 -27.88
CA SER A 560 28.63 12.36 -27.45
C SER A 560 28.47 13.89 -27.33
N THR A 561 27.71 14.49 -28.24
CA THR A 561 27.45 15.94 -28.27
C THR A 561 26.47 16.43 -27.24
N LYS A 562 25.87 15.54 -26.46
CA LYS A 562 24.83 15.87 -25.43
C LYS A 562 25.42 16.05 -24.04
N PHE A 563 26.71 15.79 -23.86
CA PHE A 563 27.39 15.81 -22.57
C PHE A 563 28.58 16.76 -22.54
N THR A 564 28.78 17.40 -21.39
CA THR A 564 30.03 18.02 -20.97
C THR A 564 30.68 17.16 -19.91
N LEU A 565 31.75 16.45 -20.25
CA LEU A 565 32.45 15.51 -19.38
C LEU A 565 33.74 16.12 -18.87
N THR A 566 33.97 16.11 -17.55
CA THR A 566 35.16 16.70 -16.92
C THR A 566 35.72 15.77 -15.84
N ALA A 567 36.99 16.01 -15.46
CA ALA A 567 37.66 15.29 -14.37
C ALA A 567 37.62 13.75 -14.51
N GLY A 568 37.90 13.24 -15.74
CA GLY A 568 37.93 11.79 -15.99
C GLY A 568 36.57 11.12 -16.16
N ALA A 569 35.49 11.88 -16.30
CA ALA A 569 34.19 11.34 -16.66
C ALA A 569 34.24 10.67 -18.05
N THR A 570 33.51 9.56 -18.20
CA THR A 570 33.48 8.75 -19.44
C THR A 570 32.06 8.56 -19.91
N LEU A 571 31.87 8.35 -21.22
CA LEU A 571 30.58 8.03 -21.82
C LEU A 571 30.61 6.62 -22.41
N SER A 572 29.64 5.79 -22.03
CA SER A 572 29.35 4.50 -22.65
C SER A 572 27.90 4.54 -23.21
N GLN A 573 27.78 4.23 -24.49
CA GLN A 573 26.53 4.18 -25.21
C GLN A 573 26.29 2.74 -25.63
N ARG A 574 25.09 2.20 -25.32
CA ARG A 574 24.73 0.82 -25.61
C ARG A 574 23.35 0.74 -26.25
N MET A 575 23.27 0.07 -27.37
CA MET A 575 22.01 -0.25 -28.01
C MET A 575 21.35 -1.43 -27.28
N LEU A 576 20.07 -1.34 -27.01
CA LEU A 576 19.31 -2.48 -26.46
C LEU A 576 19.13 -3.55 -27.53
N VAL A 577 19.28 -4.79 -27.12
CA VAL A 577 18.98 -5.97 -27.92
C VAL A 577 17.98 -6.86 -27.17
N PHE A 578 17.07 -7.49 -27.93
CA PHE A 578 15.96 -8.21 -27.40
C PHE A 578 16.00 -9.66 -27.84
N PRO A 579 16.09 -10.62 -26.92
CA PRO A 579 16.00 -12.02 -27.26
C PRO A 579 14.66 -12.39 -27.87
N GLU A 580 14.66 -13.33 -28.82
CA GLU A 580 13.46 -13.92 -29.36
C GLU A 580 12.89 -14.99 -28.41
N ALA A 581 11.58 -14.90 -28.17
CA ALA A 581 10.83 -15.85 -27.39
C ALA A 581 9.61 -16.31 -28.17
N THR A 582 9.72 -17.48 -28.80
CA THR A 582 8.59 -18.07 -29.54
C THR A 582 8.46 -19.54 -29.17
N LYS A 583 7.23 -19.96 -28.83
CA LYS A 583 6.90 -21.37 -28.58
C LYS A 583 5.51 -21.72 -29.06
N TYR A 584 5.22 -23.00 -29.24
CA TYR A 584 3.87 -23.50 -29.37
C TYR A 584 3.26 -23.75 -28.00
N TYR A 585 1.95 -23.62 -27.93
CA TYR A 585 1.19 -23.87 -26.70
C TYR A 585 1.40 -25.30 -26.20
N ASP A 586 1.91 -25.41 -24.98
CA ASP A 586 2.18 -26.67 -24.28
C ASP A 586 1.58 -26.69 -22.85
N GLY A 587 0.79 -25.66 -22.51
CA GLY A 587 0.20 -25.50 -21.17
C GLY A 587 1.13 -24.93 -20.12
N THR A 588 2.40 -24.60 -20.46
CA THR A 588 3.38 -24.03 -19.54
C THR A 588 3.77 -22.60 -19.91
N THR A 589 4.36 -21.86 -18.96
CA THR A 589 4.94 -20.53 -19.19
C THR A 589 6.41 -20.59 -19.57
N ASN A 590 7.11 -21.70 -19.35
CA ASN A 590 8.54 -21.80 -19.60
C ASN A 590 8.86 -21.73 -21.11
N THR A 591 9.95 -21.04 -21.43
CA THR A 591 10.47 -20.95 -22.81
C THR A 591 11.99 -20.92 -22.78
N PHE A 592 12.61 -20.95 -23.93
CA PHE A 592 14.05 -20.83 -24.12
C PHE A 592 14.34 -19.72 -25.14
N LEU A 593 15.41 -18.94 -24.91
CA LEU A 593 15.81 -17.85 -25.77
C LEU A 593 17.07 -18.28 -26.54
N TYR A 594 17.07 -18.16 -27.85
CA TYR A 594 18.14 -18.69 -28.71
C TYR A 594 18.71 -17.70 -29.70
N SER A 595 18.03 -16.59 -29.97
CA SER A 595 18.46 -15.57 -30.92
C SER A 595 18.14 -14.16 -30.43
N LEU A 596 18.71 -13.17 -31.11
CA LEU A 596 18.45 -11.76 -30.89
C LEU A 596 17.64 -11.20 -32.07
N ARG A 597 16.60 -10.44 -31.79
CA ARG A 597 15.78 -9.78 -32.84
C ARG A 597 16.62 -8.82 -33.65
N GLY A 598 16.38 -8.78 -34.96
CA GLY A 598 17.04 -7.88 -35.90
C GLY A 598 18.51 -8.25 -36.20
N ASP A 599 18.97 -9.38 -35.72
CA ASP A 599 20.29 -9.98 -36.01
C ASP A 599 21.46 -8.96 -35.96
N PRO A 600 21.71 -8.34 -34.78
CA PRO A 600 22.74 -7.34 -34.62
C PRO A 600 24.15 -7.94 -34.89
N ALA A 601 24.91 -7.31 -35.79
CA ALA A 601 26.16 -7.85 -36.26
C ALA A 601 27.21 -8.01 -35.15
N GLY A 602 27.78 -9.22 -35.05
CA GLY A 602 28.89 -9.51 -34.13
C GLY A 602 28.49 -9.56 -32.65
N VAL A 603 27.22 -9.81 -32.36
CA VAL A 603 26.73 -10.08 -31.01
C VAL A 603 25.86 -11.35 -31.01
N SER A 604 25.92 -12.12 -29.94
CA SER A 604 25.14 -13.34 -29.77
C SER A 604 24.61 -13.42 -28.36
N LEU A 605 23.48 -14.13 -28.18
CA LEU A 605 22.91 -14.44 -26.88
C LEU A 605 23.57 -15.71 -26.32
N ILE A 606 24.02 -15.67 -25.10
CA ILE A 606 24.65 -16.81 -24.41
C ILE A 606 23.80 -17.17 -23.19
N ALA A 607 23.29 -18.41 -23.17
CA ALA A 607 22.64 -18.96 -21.99
C ALA A 607 23.71 -19.48 -21.03
N GLY A 608 23.75 -18.97 -19.82
CA GLY A 608 24.59 -19.46 -18.73
C GLY A 608 24.00 -20.70 -18.03
N PRO A 609 24.74 -21.33 -17.11
CA PRO A 609 24.19 -22.40 -16.28
C PRO A 609 22.97 -21.93 -15.47
N GLY A 610 21.86 -22.64 -15.61
CA GLY A 610 20.61 -22.26 -14.92
C GLY A 610 19.85 -21.09 -15.54
N ALA A 611 20.12 -20.73 -16.79
CA ALA A 611 19.34 -19.72 -17.51
C ALA A 611 17.87 -20.12 -17.62
N THR A 612 16.98 -19.20 -17.32
CA THR A 612 15.53 -19.40 -17.36
C THR A 612 14.85 -18.27 -18.11
N ALA A 613 13.73 -18.58 -18.77
CA ALA A 613 12.84 -17.61 -19.39
C ALA A 613 11.38 -18.05 -19.22
N THR A 614 10.49 -17.13 -18.87
CA THR A 614 9.10 -17.42 -18.60
C THR A 614 8.19 -16.34 -19.17
N PHE A 615 7.13 -16.75 -19.86
CA PHE A 615 6.01 -15.88 -20.21
C PHE A 615 5.19 -15.50 -18.97
N ASP A 616 4.52 -14.38 -19.02
CA ASP A 616 3.59 -13.91 -17.98
C ASP A 616 2.39 -14.84 -17.76
N ASP A 617 1.90 -15.49 -18.83
CA ASP A 617 0.91 -16.58 -18.77
C ASP A 617 1.15 -17.60 -19.91
N ALA A 618 0.44 -18.74 -19.88
CA ALA A 618 0.56 -19.79 -20.89
C ALA A 618 -0.43 -19.65 -22.07
N ILE A 619 -1.25 -18.61 -22.12
CA ILE A 619 -2.31 -18.47 -23.14
C ILE A 619 -1.68 -18.09 -24.49
N PRO A 620 -2.08 -18.69 -25.64
CA PRO A 620 -1.62 -18.28 -26.94
C PRO A 620 -1.86 -16.80 -27.23
N GLY A 621 -0.84 -16.11 -27.77
CA GLY A 621 -0.90 -14.68 -28.09
C GLY A 621 0.45 -14.16 -28.56
N ALA A 622 0.45 -13.00 -29.20
CA ALA A 622 1.63 -12.26 -29.63
C ALA A 622 1.99 -11.15 -28.62
N ASN A 623 3.22 -10.67 -28.67
CA ASN A 623 3.74 -9.55 -27.85
C ASN A 623 3.55 -9.75 -26.34
N LYS A 624 3.64 -10.99 -25.87
CA LYS A 624 3.55 -11.33 -24.46
C LYS A 624 4.86 -11.01 -23.75
N SER A 625 4.77 -10.51 -22.53
CA SER A 625 5.96 -10.24 -21.71
C SER A 625 6.67 -11.54 -21.35
N VAL A 626 8.00 -11.52 -21.45
CA VAL A 626 8.89 -12.61 -21.07
C VAL A 626 9.94 -12.08 -20.12
N THR A 627 9.98 -12.65 -18.93
CA THR A 627 11.03 -12.41 -17.93
C THR A 627 12.08 -13.51 -18.04
N PHE A 628 13.37 -13.13 -18.03
CA PHE A 628 14.44 -14.10 -18.13
C PHE A 628 15.63 -13.74 -17.23
N THR A 629 16.46 -14.74 -16.91
CA THR A 629 17.68 -14.60 -16.10
C THR A 629 18.73 -15.56 -16.58
N GLY A 630 20.02 -15.25 -16.27
CA GLY A 630 21.14 -16.13 -16.60
C GLY A 630 21.62 -16.06 -18.05
N TYR A 631 21.09 -15.11 -18.85
CA TYR A 631 21.56 -14.84 -20.21
C TYR A 631 22.50 -13.67 -20.23
N THR A 632 23.52 -13.72 -21.09
CA THR A 632 24.52 -12.68 -21.32
C THR A 632 24.76 -12.47 -22.82
N LEU A 633 25.39 -11.35 -23.17
CA LEU A 633 25.80 -11.09 -24.54
C LEU A 633 27.27 -11.50 -24.76
N GLY A 634 27.55 -12.15 -25.88
CA GLY A 634 28.88 -12.50 -26.36
C GLY A 634 29.15 -11.97 -27.75
N GLY A 635 30.38 -12.20 -28.23
CA GLY A 635 30.83 -11.75 -29.54
C GLY A 635 31.67 -10.46 -29.50
N PRO A 636 32.34 -10.10 -30.61
CA PRO A 636 33.29 -8.99 -30.66
C PRO A 636 32.66 -7.62 -30.41
N ASN A 637 31.35 -7.48 -30.67
CA ASN A 637 30.62 -6.21 -30.51
C ASN A 637 29.73 -6.17 -29.26
N ALA A 638 29.77 -7.18 -28.40
CA ALA A 638 28.90 -7.28 -27.23
C ALA A 638 28.94 -6.04 -26.30
N ALA A 639 30.08 -5.36 -26.19
CA ALA A 639 30.24 -4.15 -25.38
C ALA A 639 29.40 -2.94 -25.86
N GLN A 640 28.96 -2.94 -27.13
CA GLN A 640 28.09 -1.89 -27.70
C GLN A 640 26.61 -2.12 -27.47
N TYR A 641 26.23 -3.24 -26.82
CA TYR A 641 24.87 -3.66 -26.64
C TYR A 641 24.55 -3.96 -25.17
N ALA A 642 23.29 -3.95 -24.84
CA ALA A 642 22.76 -4.33 -23.52
C ALA A 642 21.44 -5.10 -23.64
N LEU A 643 21.16 -5.99 -22.72
CA LEU A 643 19.83 -6.58 -22.53
C LEU A 643 18.94 -5.62 -21.74
N ALA A 644 17.67 -5.51 -22.10
CA ALA A 644 16.71 -4.69 -21.35
C ALA A 644 16.50 -5.25 -19.95
N THR A 645 16.51 -4.37 -18.94
CA THR A 645 16.28 -4.71 -17.53
C THR A 645 15.25 -3.78 -16.91
N THR A 646 14.44 -4.31 -16.01
CA THR A 646 13.50 -3.49 -15.23
C THR A 646 14.26 -2.47 -14.36
N CYS A 647 13.60 -1.36 -14.06
CA CYS A 647 14.17 -0.28 -13.25
C CYS A 647 13.59 -0.21 -11.83
N CYS A 648 12.48 -0.91 -11.60
CA CYS A 648 11.74 -0.92 -10.34
C CYS A 648 11.52 -2.35 -9.86
N GLY A 649 11.51 -2.54 -8.55
CA GLY A 649 11.34 -3.86 -7.94
C GLY A 649 12.57 -4.76 -8.16
N PRO A 650 12.40 -6.07 -8.21
CA PRO A 650 13.49 -6.97 -8.56
C PRO A 650 13.99 -6.66 -9.98
N ILE A 651 15.30 -6.39 -10.11
CA ILE A 651 15.92 -6.17 -11.44
C ILE A 651 15.94 -7.48 -12.18
N VAL A 652 15.12 -7.58 -13.22
CA VAL A 652 15.02 -8.74 -14.10
C VAL A 652 15.18 -8.31 -15.55
N GLN A 653 15.70 -9.21 -16.38
CA GLN A 653 15.79 -8.99 -17.82
C GLN A 653 14.44 -9.24 -18.46
N LYS A 654 14.06 -8.40 -19.43
CA LYS A 654 12.77 -8.48 -20.12
C LYS A 654 12.92 -8.48 -21.65
N THR A 655 11.99 -9.18 -22.29
CA THR A 655 11.73 -9.15 -23.73
C THR A 655 10.25 -9.41 -23.96
N THR A 656 9.80 -9.37 -25.19
CA THR A 656 8.47 -9.84 -25.59
C THR A 656 8.58 -11.08 -26.44
N GLY A 657 7.50 -11.87 -26.54
CA GLY A 657 7.49 -13.10 -27.31
C GLY A 657 6.09 -13.50 -27.75
N SER A 658 5.97 -14.67 -28.39
CA SER A 658 4.70 -15.19 -28.87
C SER A 658 4.52 -16.65 -28.47
N ILE A 659 3.31 -16.98 -27.99
CA ILE A 659 2.87 -18.35 -27.85
C ILE A 659 1.90 -18.64 -28.99
N ARG A 660 2.29 -19.50 -29.90
CA ARG A 660 1.44 -19.93 -31.03
C ARG A 660 0.43 -20.97 -30.55
N PRO A 661 -0.79 -21.02 -31.11
CA PRO A 661 -1.71 -22.12 -30.84
C PRO A 661 -1.04 -23.47 -31.07
N LYS A 662 -1.47 -24.52 -30.34
CA LYS A 662 -1.00 -25.89 -30.58
C LYS A 662 -1.17 -26.23 -32.03
N ALA A 663 -0.11 -26.70 -32.70
CA ALA A 663 -0.23 -27.19 -34.05
C ALA A 663 -1.25 -28.34 -34.07
N ASP A 664 -2.32 -28.22 -34.83
CA ASP A 664 -3.32 -29.28 -34.96
C ASP A 664 -2.64 -30.55 -35.49
N SER A 665 -2.60 -31.59 -34.67
CA SER A 665 -2.07 -32.90 -35.05
C SER A 665 -2.90 -33.59 -36.16
N THR A 666 -4.04 -33.00 -36.51
CA THR A 666 -4.88 -33.44 -37.63
C THR A 666 -4.23 -33.27 -39.00
N PHE A 667 -3.26 -32.32 -39.15
CA PHE A 667 -2.51 -32.20 -40.40
C PHE A 667 -1.47 -33.34 -40.61
N ALA A 668 -0.91 -33.88 -39.53
CA ALA A 668 0.08 -34.97 -39.63
C ALA A 668 -0.54 -36.32 -40.05
N SER A 669 -1.86 -36.52 -39.88
CA SER A 669 -2.55 -37.74 -40.27
C SER A 669 -3.12 -37.71 -41.70
N ALA A 670 -3.18 -36.54 -42.31
CA ALA A 670 -3.63 -36.39 -43.70
C ALA A 670 -2.48 -36.60 -44.74
N PHE A 671 -1.25 -36.42 -44.29
CA PHE A 671 -0.05 -36.64 -45.12
C PHE A 671 0.75 -37.76 -44.45
N GLY A 672 0.75 -38.94 -45.05
CA GLY A 672 1.50 -40.12 -44.58
C GLY A 672 2.97 -39.78 -44.29
N VAL A 673 3.51 -40.38 -43.26
CA VAL A 673 4.91 -40.25 -42.83
C VAL A 673 5.84 -40.55 -44.04
N PHE A 674 6.46 -39.52 -44.59
CA PHE A 674 7.51 -39.67 -45.59
C PHE A 674 8.84 -39.86 -44.85
N ALA A 675 9.32 -41.11 -44.80
CA ALA A 675 10.68 -41.39 -44.37
C ALA A 675 11.65 -41.06 -45.50
N PHE A 676 12.51 -40.07 -45.30
CA PHE A 676 13.57 -39.74 -46.22
C PHE A 676 14.77 -40.67 -46.02
N ASN A 677 15.09 -41.45 -47.03
CA ASN A 677 16.35 -42.15 -47.12
C ASN A 677 17.35 -41.32 -47.94
N GLN A 678 18.59 -41.28 -47.51
CA GLN A 678 19.70 -40.45 -48.05
C GLN A 678 20.19 -40.83 -49.49
N ALA A 679 19.32 -41.20 -50.40
CA ALA A 679 19.75 -41.44 -51.77
C ALA A 679 18.68 -40.93 -52.74
N GLY A 680 18.95 -39.75 -53.30
CA GLY A 680 18.48 -39.14 -54.53
C GLY A 680 17.16 -39.61 -55.10
N MET A 681 16.00 -39.14 -54.54
CA MET A 681 14.68 -39.35 -55.16
C MET A 681 14.04 -38.00 -55.49
N VAL A 682 13.56 -37.88 -56.71
CA VAL A 682 12.74 -36.80 -57.20
C VAL A 682 11.35 -36.92 -56.51
N ALA A 683 11.02 -35.96 -55.63
CA ALA A 683 9.71 -35.91 -55.01
C ALA A 683 8.67 -35.35 -56.02
N THR A 684 7.60 -36.10 -56.28
CA THR A 684 6.43 -35.58 -56.99
C THR A 684 5.44 -35.02 -55.96
N TYR A 685 5.18 -33.75 -56.04
CA TYR A 685 4.23 -33.04 -55.16
C TYR A 685 2.80 -33.09 -55.74
N PRO A 686 1.75 -33.18 -54.90
CA PRO A 686 0.38 -32.96 -55.36
C PRO A 686 0.21 -31.52 -55.86
N ALA A 687 -0.58 -31.35 -56.92
CA ALA A 687 -0.83 -30.03 -57.53
C ALA A 687 -1.43 -29.06 -56.46
N GLY A 688 -0.72 -27.99 -56.18
CA GLY A 688 -1.16 -26.92 -55.25
C GLY A 688 -0.20 -26.58 -54.11
N ILE A 689 0.91 -27.32 -53.91
CA ILE A 689 1.88 -27.00 -52.85
C ILE A 689 3.24 -26.72 -53.50
N MET A 690 3.75 -25.52 -53.31
CA MET A 690 5.14 -25.19 -53.69
C MET A 690 6.00 -24.96 -52.44
N PRO A 691 7.25 -25.44 -52.36
CA PRO A 691 8.17 -25.08 -51.28
C PRO A 691 8.58 -23.63 -51.45
N THR A 692 8.45 -22.85 -50.39
CA THR A 692 8.75 -21.41 -50.40
C THR A 692 10.13 -21.06 -49.82
N TYR A 693 10.80 -21.97 -49.14
CA TYR A 693 12.11 -21.71 -48.59
C TYR A 693 12.88 -23.01 -48.25
N MET A 694 14.17 -23.04 -48.52
CA MET A 694 15.11 -24.02 -47.97
C MET A 694 16.06 -23.31 -47.00
N SER A 695 16.15 -23.74 -45.75
CA SER A 695 17.19 -23.32 -44.85
C SER A 695 18.47 -24.14 -45.10
N ASP A 696 19.65 -23.57 -44.82
CA ASP A 696 20.95 -24.28 -44.91
C ASP A 696 21.03 -25.51 -43.99
N ALA A 697 20.06 -25.76 -43.13
CA ALA A 697 19.94 -26.96 -42.29
C ALA A 697 19.10 -28.09 -42.86
N GLY A 698 18.54 -27.94 -44.09
CA GLY A 698 17.77 -29.00 -44.78
C GLY A 698 16.31 -29.11 -44.36
N ASP A 699 15.78 -28.19 -43.59
CA ASP A 699 14.36 -28.16 -43.24
C ASP A 699 13.50 -27.51 -44.35
N VAL A 700 12.46 -28.20 -44.79
CA VAL A 700 11.53 -27.74 -45.84
C VAL A 700 10.26 -27.21 -45.21
N PHE A 701 9.99 -25.92 -45.41
CA PHE A 701 8.71 -25.31 -44.99
C PHE A 701 7.76 -25.22 -46.16
N PHE A 702 6.48 -25.56 -45.93
CA PHE A 702 5.42 -25.44 -46.92
C PHE A 702 4.50 -24.30 -46.55
N SER A 703 4.20 -23.38 -47.50
CA SER A 703 3.11 -22.44 -47.34
C SER A 703 1.89 -22.92 -48.21
N LEU A 704 0.74 -22.93 -47.60
CA LEU A 704 -0.51 -23.06 -48.34
C LEU A 704 -0.82 -21.70 -48.99
N LYS A 705 -1.07 -21.69 -50.31
CA LYS A 705 -1.64 -20.54 -50.96
C LYS A 705 -3.03 -20.37 -50.37
N GLU A 706 -3.29 -19.24 -49.78
CA GLU A 706 -4.59 -18.87 -49.25
C GLU A 706 -5.57 -18.85 -50.43
N GLU A 707 -6.42 -19.86 -50.53
CA GLU A 707 -7.56 -19.85 -51.41
C GLU A 707 -8.53 -18.83 -50.80
N GLU A 708 -8.93 -17.82 -51.56
CA GLU A 708 -9.88 -16.79 -51.14
C GLU A 708 -11.07 -17.49 -50.46
N ALA A 709 -11.27 -17.25 -49.19
CA ALA A 709 -12.41 -17.78 -48.46
C ALA A 709 -13.70 -17.31 -49.17
N PRO A 710 -14.69 -18.20 -49.38
CA PRO A 710 -15.94 -17.78 -49.99
C PRO A 710 -16.54 -16.66 -49.12
N ALA A 711 -16.97 -15.58 -49.78
CA ALA A 711 -17.51 -14.38 -49.18
C ALA A 711 -18.54 -14.75 -48.07
N VAL A 712 -18.20 -14.50 -46.84
CA VAL A 712 -19.10 -14.66 -45.68
C VAL A 712 -20.22 -13.64 -45.87
N THR A 713 -21.42 -14.11 -46.16
CA THR A 713 -22.62 -13.27 -46.14
C THR A 713 -22.71 -12.60 -44.78
N PRO A 714 -22.83 -11.26 -44.70
CA PRO A 714 -22.93 -10.57 -43.41
C PRO A 714 -24.16 -11.04 -42.65
N LEU A 715 -23.97 -11.45 -41.42
CA LEU A 715 -25.06 -11.73 -40.50
C LEU A 715 -25.98 -10.50 -40.40
N PRO A 716 -27.31 -10.70 -40.38
CA PRO A 716 -28.25 -9.60 -40.26
C PRO A 716 -27.97 -8.82 -38.98
N PRO A 717 -28.14 -7.48 -38.97
CA PRO A 717 -27.88 -6.65 -37.83
C PRO A 717 -28.71 -7.10 -36.60
N ARG A 718 -28.07 -7.30 -35.48
CA ARG A 718 -28.78 -7.59 -34.22
C ARG A 718 -29.74 -6.44 -33.94
N LEU A 719 -31.00 -6.75 -33.73
CA LEU A 719 -31.99 -5.80 -33.27
C LEU A 719 -31.53 -5.18 -31.96
N PRO A 720 -31.72 -3.87 -31.73
CA PRO A 720 -31.34 -3.21 -30.50
C PRO A 720 -32.09 -3.84 -29.31
N TYR A 721 -31.35 -4.08 -28.23
CA TYR A 721 -31.88 -4.58 -26.96
C TYR A 721 -32.96 -3.63 -26.45
N VAL A 722 -34.21 -4.11 -26.33
CA VAL A 722 -35.31 -3.38 -25.68
C VAL A 722 -35.38 -3.86 -24.25
N ALA A 723 -35.07 -2.97 -23.30
CA ALA A 723 -35.20 -3.26 -21.87
C ALA A 723 -36.65 -3.56 -21.46
N PRO A 724 -36.94 -4.56 -20.64
CA PRO A 724 -38.29 -4.87 -20.20
C PRO A 724 -38.89 -3.67 -19.43
N ARG A 725 -40.08 -3.22 -19.82
CA ARG A 725 -40.85 -2.23 -19.07
C ARG A 725 -41.41 -2.87 -17.81
N TYR A 726 -40.94 -2.45 -16.64
CA TYR A 726 -41.58 -2.78 -15.37
C TYR A 726 -42.86 -1.97 -15.19
N LEU A 727 -43.96 -2.64 -14.93
CA LEU A 727 -45.20 -2.00 -14.53
C LEU A 727 -45.02 -1.38 -13.13
N PRO A 728 -45.57 -0.18 -12.87
CA PRO A 728 -45.49 0.43 -11.54
C PRO A 728 -46.30 -0.41 -10.51
N LYS A 729 -45.71 -0.59 -9.34
CA LYS A 729 -46.39 -1.26 -8.21
C LYS A 729 -47.67 -0.47 -7.83
N PRO A 730 -48.78 -1.18 -7.54
CA PRO A 730 -50.00 -0.52 -7.03
C PRO A 730 -49.72 0.12 -5.66
N ALA A 731 -50.28 1.33 -5.47
CA ALA A 731 -50.22 2.04 -4.20
C ALA A 731 -50.91 1.18 -3.11
N ARG A 732 -50.21 1.03 -1.98
CA ARG A 732 -50.83 0.50 -0.76
C ARG A 732 -51.66 1.62 -0.08
N ASN A 733 -52.93 1.36 0.14
CA ASN A 733 -53.80 2.10 1.07
C ASN A 733 -53.31 1.96 2.49
#